data_0acf763f09b608784efd2a0b20ab8e75
#
_entry.id   0acf763f09b608784efd2a0b20ab8e75
#
_cell.length_a   1.000
_cell.length_b   1.000
_cell.length_c   1.000
_cell.angle_alpha   90.00
_cell.angle_beta   90.00
_cell.angle_gamma   90.00
#
_symmetry.space_group_name_H-M   'P 1'
#
loop_
_entity.id
_entity.type
_entity.pdbx_description
1 polymer ?
#
loop_
_entity_poly.entity_id
_entity_poly.type
_entity_poly.pdbx_seq_one_letter_code
_entity_poly.pdbx_strand_id
1 'polypeptide(L)'
;MAAPKRRGRPRKEESAAKNTSENKKTTAKSATAKKTTAKKPSASAKKTLKPQGDTVFALDIGTRTVVGVLGFMDGETFRVTDTESVPHLKRAMIDGQVEDIEQVAKVARTVKETLEQRNSIRLTEVSVAAAGRALKTYRVSMDFDVSDKNTITADMVRTMECETIQKAQKGIDEKYSNEDAVFYCVGHSVVHYYLDDYAMVNLEGHKGDKVTIELIGAFLPEVVVEGLYAATDKTGLKVKSMTLEPIAAMNVIIPPEIRLINIALVDIGAGTSDIAIARDGAIVAYAMATVAGDEISEDIVRKFFVDFNMAESMKIQASGDTDSITYRDIFGREQTISKADFFEKCSPSVDSLADVISQAVCDANGQSPAAMFLIGGGSMANGLADALADKLGIDHGRVAVGGQEFMKNVDVGNRKLGPEYVTPVGIAVTACTNMAYDFSTVTLNGEQVRVFDTKSLSVFELLGSAGFKTSQIMGHSGAGLKFILNGETKMLKGTAFIPAVITVNDKPAALTTKIKQGDSITLTPAVNGENAHAFIRDYADDISRVSVIFCGENAVAGKRAYANGKEVGKDYEIQPLDNIEIHDARTLGAFLMQYGGDTQTATVYVNGEEKPESYVLCDGDILGFDKGSSSEAV
;
A
#
# COMPACT_ATOMS: atom_id res chain seq x y z
N MET A 1 -34.42 -16.36 52.07
CA MET A 1 -35.61 -17.18 52.35
C MET A 1 -35.99 -17.89 51.07
N ALA A 2 -35.61 -19.08 51.04
CA ALA A 2 -36.33 -20.35 50.95
C ALA A 2 -36.77 -20.70 49.50
N ALA A 3 -36.06 -21.62 48.91
CA ALA A 3 -36.57 -22.69 48.04
C ALA A 3 -37.44 -23.62 48.91
N PRO A 4 -38.22 -24.61 48.40
CA PRO A 4 -37.72 -25.70 47.58
C PRO A 4 -38.74 -26.54 46.72
N LYS A 5 -38.12 -27.56 46.02
CA LYS A 5 -38.56 -28.96 45.77
C LYS A 5 -39.48 -29.25 44.56
N ARG A 6 -38.98 -29.98 43.54
CA ARG A 6 -38.73 -31.42 43.30
C ARG A 6 -39.95 -32.33 43.16
N ARG A 7 -39.87 -33.17 42.09
CA ARG A 7 -40.42 -34.55 41.82
C ARG A 7 -41.33 -34.61 40.61
N GLY A 8 -41.27 -35.61 39.69
CA GLY A 8 -40.58 -36.87 39.59
C GLY A 8 -41.08 -37.60 38.32
N ARG A 9 -40.22 -38.47 37.81
CA ARG A 9 -40.52 -39.48 36.76
C ARG A 9 -41.37 -40.64 37.34
N PRO A 10 -42.03 -41.51 36.49
CA PRO A 10 -41.46 -42.78 36.06
C PRO A 10 -41.87 -43.18 34.60
N ARG A 11 -41.08 -43.86 33.85
CA ARG A 11 -40.59 -45.21 33.62
C ARG A 11 -41.63 -46.29 33.18
N LYS A 12 -41.29 -46.89 31.97
CA LYS A 12 -41.41 -48.32 31.52
C LYS A 12 -42.78 -48.74 31.00
N GLU A 13 -42.88 -49.60 29.97
CA GLU A 13 -42.34 -50.98 29.61
C GLU A 13 -42.70 -51.26 28.13
N GLU A 14 -41.83 -51.78 27.36
CA GLU A 14 -41.50 -53.06 26.80
C GLU A 14 -42.67 -54.02 26.40
N SER A 15 -42.62 -54.53 25.12
CA SER A 15 -42.66 -55.92 24.66
C SER A 15 -42.86 -55.94 23.13
N ALA A 16 -42.02 -56.46 22.30
CA ALA A 16 -41.49 -57.76 21.92
C ALA A 16 -42.52 -58.70 21.27
N ALA A 17 -42.22 -59.15 20.05
CA ALA A 17 -42.21 -60.47 19.45
C ALA A 17 -42.72 -60.48 18.00
N LYS A 18 -41.89 -60.83 17.03
CA LYS A 18 -41.55 -62.08 16.40
C LYS A 18 -42.69 -62.76 15.58
N ASN A 19 -42.51 -62.96 14.31
CA ASN A 19 -42.13 -64.19 13.59
C ASN A 19 -42.69 -64.18 12.14
N THR A 20 -41.83 -64.45 11.22
CA THR A 20 -41.51 -65.56 10.33
C THR A 20 -42.47 -65.94 9.19
N SER A 21 -41.85 -66.05 8.08
CA SER A 21 -41.69 -67.07 7.05
C SER A 21 -42.73 -67.20 5.93
N GLU A 22 -42.21 -67.34 4.82
CA GLU A 22 -42.02 -68.31 3.77
C GLU A 22 -42.83 -68.22 2.49
N ASN A 23 -42.04 -68.18 1.43
CA ASN A 23 -42.13 -68.91 0.15
C ASN A 23 -43.48 -69.31 -0.45
N LYS A 24 -43.65 -68.98 -1.77
CA LYS A 24 -43.66 -69.97 -2.86
C LYS A 24 -43.74 -69.35 -4.25
N LYS A 25 -42.92 -69.94 -5.11
CA LYS A 25 -42.91 -69.81 -6.60
C LYS A 25 -44.23 -70.28 -7.20
N THR A 26 -44.65 -69.72 -8.30
CA THR A 26 -45.07 -70.51 -9.47
C THR A 26 -45.08 -69.68 -10.76
N THR A 27 -44.58 -70.28 -11.81
CA THR A 27 -44.44 -69.95 -13.21
C THR A 27 -45.81 -69.89 -13.94
N ALA A 28 -45.96 -69.00 -14.98
CA ALA A 28 -46.12 -69.40 -16.38
C ALA A 28 -46.68 -68.30 -17.30
N LYS A 29 -45.97 -68.11 -18.43
CA LYS A 29 -46.36 -67.94 -19.84
C LYS A 29 -47.22 -66.79 -20.31
N SER A 30 -46.53 -65.98 -21.07
CA SER A 30 -46.72 -65.46 -22.49
C SER A 30 -48.09 -64.89 -22.92
N ALA A 31 -48.06 -63.61 -23.30
CA ALA A 31 -48.79 -63.11 -24.49
C ALA A 31 -48.15 -61.84 -24.99
N THR A 32 -47.83 -61.88 -26.25
CA THR A 32 -47.24 -60.85 -27.08
C THR A 32 -48.22 -59.69 -27.32
N ALA A 33 -47.80 -58.43 -26.97
CA ALA A 33 -48.46 -57.23 -27.47
C ALA A 33 -47.43 -56.22 -27.87
N LYS A 34 -47.39 -55.85 -29.14
CA LYS A 34 -46.59 -54.77 -29.75
C LYS A 34 -46.83 -53.46 -29.00
N LYS A 35 -45.77 -52.85 -28.48
CA LYS A 35 -45.76 -51.47 -28.00
C LYS A 35 -44.87 -50.64 -28.93
N THR A 36 -45.49 -49.69 -29.59
CA THR A 36 -44.88 -48.52 -30.22
C THR A 36 -43.95 -47.78 -29.28
N THR A 37 -42.70 -47.69 -29.67
CA THR A 37 -41.67 -46.93 -28.96
C THR A 37 -41.85 -45.43 -29.17
N ALA A 38 -42.33 -44.73 -28.13
CA ALA A 38 -42.15 -43.29 -28.03
C ALA A 38 -40.71 -43.05 -27.56
N LYS A 39 -39.91 -42.38 -28.42
CA LYS A 39 -38.58 -41.85 -28.08
C LYS A 39 -38.68 -40.84 -26.94
N LYS A 40 -38.13 -41.16 -25.79
CA LYS A 40 -37.74 -40.16 -24.76
C LYS A 40 -36.70 -39.25 -25.36
N PRO A 41 -36.75 -37.89 -25.12
CA PRO A 41 -35.68 -37.03 -25.53
C PRO A 41 -34.43 -37.41 -24.73
N SER A 42 -33.32 -37.64 -25.43
CA SER A 42 -32.01 -37.86 -24.82
C SER A 42 -31.62 -36.60 -24.05
N ALA A 43 -31.42 -36.69 -22.77
CA ALA A 43 -30.71 -35.70 -22.00
C ALA A 43 -29.33 -35.53 -22.65
N SER A 44 -29.07 -34.38 -23.26
CA SER A 44 -27.74 -34.03 -23.73
C SER A 44 -26.82 -34.03 -22.49
N ALA A 45 -25.88 -34.94 -22.48
CA ALA A 45 -24.84 -34.97 -21.47
C ALA A 45 -24.15 -33.59 -21.49
N LYS A 46 -24.26 -32.84 -20.40
CA LYS A 46 -23.46 -31.64 -20.16
C LYS A 46 -22.00 -32.05 -20.33
N LYS A 47 -21.34 -31.61 -21.41
CA LYS A 47 -19.88 -31.66 -21.50
C LYS A 47 -19.36 -30.74 -20.40
N THR A 48 -19.01 -31.31 -19.27
CA THR A 48 -18.12 -30.66 -18.31
C THR A 48 -16.80 -30.46 -19.03
N LEU A 49 -16.47 -29.23 -19.36
CA LEU A 49 -15.16 -28.84 -19.85
C LEU A 49 -14.17 -29.17 -18.73
N LYS A 50 -13.31 -30.16 -18.95
CA LYS A 50 -12.18 -30.39 -18.05
C LYS A 50 -11.22 -29.23 -18.19
N PRO A 51 -10.70 -28.63 -17.08
CA PRO A 51 -9.72 -27.56 -17.14
C PRO A 51 -8.51 -28.03 -17.98
N GLN A 52 -8.19 -27.32 -19.02
CA GLN A 52 -7.03 -27.54 -19.87
C GLN A 52 -6.09 -26.34 -19.69
N GLY A 53 -5.64 -26.12 -18.44
CA GLY A 53 -4.79 -25.01 -18.03
C GLY A 53 -4.85 -24.80 -16.52
N ASP A 54 -4.06 -23.88 -16.01
CA ASP A 54 -4.09 -23.50 -14.61
C ASP A 54 -5.42 -22.79 -14.29
N THR A 55 -6.23 -23.45 -13.46
CA THR A 55 -7.51 -22.89 -13.01
C THR A 55 -7.26 -21.74 -12.06
N VAL A 56 -7.87 -20.59 -12.32
CA VAL A 56 -7.85 -19.41 -11.43
C VAL A 56 -9.15 -19.36 -10.66
N PHE A 57 -9.03 -19.09 -9.37
CA PHE A 57 -10.15 -18.75 -8.50
C PHE A 57 -10.04 -17.28 -8.11
N ALA A 58 -11.05 -16.50 -8.49
CA ALA A 58 -11.22 -15.11 -8.08
C ALA A 58 -12.34 -15.01 -7.04
N LEU A 59 -12.13 -14.16 -6.05
CA LEU A 59 -13.11 -13.87 -5.00
C LEU A 59 -13.26 -12.35 -4.89
N ASP A 60 -14.45 -11.90 -5.15
CA ASP A 60 -14.87 -10.53 -4.94
C ASP A 60 -15.62 -10.45 -3.60
N ILE A 61 -15.10 -9.64 -2.68
CA ILE A 61 -15.63 -9.49 -1.32
C ILE A 61 -16.31 -8.13 -1.21
N GLY A 62 -17.51 -8.06 -1.78
CA GLY A 62 -18.30 -6.84 -1.78
C GLY A 62 -19.08 -6.58 -0.49
N THR A 63 -19.63 -5.38 -0.36
CA THR A 63 -20.39 -4.95 0.84
C THR A 63 -21.63 -5.83 1.08
N ARG A 64 -22.29 -6.30 0.02
CA ARG A 64 -23.54 -7.09 0.11
C ARG A 64 -23.35 -8.58 -0.08
N THR A 65 -22.49 -8.96 -0.98
CA THR A 65 -22.29 -10.34 -1.43
C THR A 65 -20.81 -10.65 -1.56
N VAL A 66 -20.48 -11.94 -1.39
CA VAL A 66 -19.19 -12.47 -1.81
C VAL A 66 -19.44 -13.31 -3.06
N VAL A 67 -18.73 -12.97 -4.14
CA VAL A 67 -18.84 -13.62 -5.45
C VAL A 67 -17.57 -14.35 -5.78
N GLY A 68 -17.67 -15.66 -6.05
CA GLY A 68 -16.55 -16.49 -6.50
C GLY A 68 -16.68 -16.82 -8.00
N VAL A 69 -15.58 -16.73 -8.72
CA VAL A 69 -15.47 -17.10 -10.14
C VAL A 69 -14.34 -18.10 -10.33
N LEU A 70 -14.63 -19.21 -10.98
CA LEU A 70 -13.65 -20.17 -11.46
C LEU A 70 -13.52 -20.09 -12.96
N GLY A 71 -12.31 -20.10 -13.49
CA GLY A 71 -12.06 -20.10 -14.91
C GLY A 71 -10.60 -20.36 -15.26
N PHE A 72 -10.29 -20.31 -16.53
CA PHE A 72 -8.94 -20.49 -17.07
C PHE A 72 -8.80 -19.77 -18.42
N MET A 73 -7.56 -19.44 -18.79
CA MET A 73 -7.28 -18.90 -20.14
C MET A 73 -7.24 -20.03 -21.17
N ASP A 74 -7.94 -19.83 -22.29
CA ASP A 74 -7.88 -20.65 -23.50
C ASP A 74 -7.44 -19.75 -24.66
N GLY A 75 -6.13 -19.68 -24.89
CA GLY A 75 -5.54 -18.66 -25.74
C GLY A 75 -5.74 -17.26 -25.17
N GLU A 76 -6.37 -16.37 -25.93
CA GLU A 76 -6.68 -14.99 -25.50
C GLU A 76 -8.06 -14.86 -24.84
N THR A 77 -8.82 -15.95 -24.72
CA THR A 77 -10.18 -15.94 -24.17
C THR A 77 -10.18 -16.55 -22.77
N PHE A 78 -10.72 -15.83 -21.80
CA PHE A 78 -10.99 -16.36 -20.47
C PHE A 78 -12.30 -17.15 -20.47
N ARG A 79 -12.24 -18.42 -20.08
CA ARG A 79 -13.42 -19.29 -19.99
C ARG A 79 -13.88 -19.42 -18.56
N VAL A 80 -15.08 -18.94 -18.26
CA VAL A 80 -15.72 -19.09 -16.96
C VAL A 80 -16.22 -20.53 -16.80
N THR A 81 -15.66 -21.27 -15.86
CA THR A 81 -16.05 -22.66 -15.55
C THR A 81 -17.25 -22.70 -14.61
N ASP A 82 -17.24 -21.93 -13.53
CA ASP A 82 -18.33 -21.88 -12.55
C ASP A 82 -18.32 -20.56 -11.76
N THR A 83 -19.47 -20.20 -11.21
CA THR A 83 -19.64 -19.01 -10.36
C THR A 83 -20.53 -19.31 -9.17
N GLU A 84 -20.29 -18.63 -8.06
CA GLU A 84 -21.15 -18.68 -6.86
C GLU A 84 -21.23 -17.30 -6.24
N SER A 85 -22.43 -16.89 -5.83
CA SER A 85 -22.68 -15.64 -5.12
C SER A 85 -23.46 -15.92 -3.84
N VAL A 86 -22.94 -15.46 -2.71
CA VAL A 86 -23.56 -15.66 -1.39
C VAL A 86 -23.68 -14.32 -0.67
N PRO A 87 -24.87 -13.91 -0.23
CA PRO A 87 -25.05 -12.65 0.48
C PRO A 87 -24.56 -12.74 1.92
N HIS A 88 -24.08 -11.62 2.47
CA HIS A 88 -23.84 -11.48 3.91
C HIS A 88 -25.15 -11.51 4.69
N LEU A 89 -25.19 -12.32 5.74
CA LEU A 89 -26.37 -12.42 6.63
C LEU A 89 -26.54 -11.17 7.52
N LYS A 90 -25.43 -10.46 7.77
CA LYS A 90 -25.35 -9.24 8.56
C LYS A 90 -24.42 -8.27 7.84
N ARG A 91 -24.50 -7.01 8.19
CA ARG A 91 -23.58 -5.97 7.67
C ARG A 91 -22.16 -6.25 8.20
N ALA A 92 -21.37 -6.99 7.43
CA ALA A 92 -19.99 -7.40 7.76
C ALA A 92 -18.93 -6.56 7.04
N MET A 93 -19.37 -5.77 6.09
CA MET A 93 -18.59 -4.81 5.32
C MET A 93 -19.23 -3.43 5.46
N ILE A 94 -18.41 -2.39 5.56
CA ILE A 94 -18.85 -0.98 5.57
C ILE A 94 -17.96 -0.21 4.60
N ASP A 95 -18.57 0.47 3.63
CA ASP A 95 -17.90 1.30 2.63
C ASP A 95 -16.69 0.62 1.97
N GLY A 96 -16.85 -0.65 1.60
CA GLY A 96 -15.81 -1.45 0.97
C GLY A 96 -14.72 -1.98 1.93
N GLN A 97 -14.88 -1.81 3.24
CA GLN A 97 -13.92 -2.29 4.25
C GLN A 97 -14.48 -3.44 5.07
N VAL A 98 -13.62 -4.40 5.43
CA VAL A 98 -13.97 -5.52 6.29
C VAL A 98 -14.13 -5.05 7.73
N GLU A 99 -15.36 -5.09 8.26
CA GLU A 99 -15.67 -4.73 9.65
C GLU A 99 -15.70 -5.97 10.56
N ASP A 100 -16.29 -7.06 10.07
CA ASP A 100 -16.36 -8.34 10.79
C ASP A 100 -15.67 -9.45 9.97
N ILE A 101 -14.38 -9.68 10.27
CA ILE A 101 -13.53 -10.66 9.59
C ILE A 101 -14.13 -12.06 9.66
N GLU A 102 -14.74 -12.46 10.79
CA GLU A 102 -15.31 -13.81 10.96
C GLU A 102 -16.54 -14.03 10.08
N GLN A 103 -17.41 -13.02 9.97
CA GLN A 103 -18.59 -13.12 9.13
C GLN A 103 -18.21 -13.13 7.64
N VAL A 104 -17.28 -12.28 7.22
CA VAL A 104 -16.77 -12.28 5.85
C VAL A 104 -16.13 -13.65 5.52
N ALA A 105 -15.24 -14.15 6.40
CA ALA A 105 -14.59 -15.45 6.21
C ALA A 105 -15.59 -16.60 6.12
N LYS A 106 -16.68 -16.55 6.90
CA LYS A 106 -17.73 -17.57 6.85
C LYS A 106 -18.43 -17.60 5.49
N VAL A 107 -18.79 -16.43 4.95
CA VAL A 107 -19.44 -16.33 3.63
C VAL A 107 -18.48 -16.74 2.52
N ALA A 108 -17.24 -16.24 2.54
CA ALA A 108 -16.21 -16.62 1.59
C ALA A 108 -15.91 -18.13 1.60
N ARG A 109 -15.90 -18.74 2.78
CA ARG A 109 -15.76 -20.20 2.92
C ARG A 109 -16.94 -20.95 2.28
N THR A 110 -18.16 -20.46 2.43
CA THR A 110 -19.34 -21.07 1.78
C THR A 110 -19.22 -21.02 0.27
N VAL A 111 -18.80 -19.90 -0.30
CA VAL A 111 -18.54 -19.76 -1.74
C VAL A 111 -17.48 -20.76 -2.20
N LYS A 112 -16.34 -20.82 -1.50
CA LYS A 112 -15.25 -21.74 -1.79
C LYS A 112 -15.72 -23.20 -1.78
N GLU A 113 -16.33 -23.64 -0.67
CA GLU A 113 -16.77 -25.05 -0.49
C GLU A 113 -17.83 -25.46 -1.53
N THR A 114 -18.74 -24.55 -1.88
CA THR A 114 -19.73 -24.80 -2.92
C THR A 114 -19.09 -25.03 -4.29
N LEU A 115 -18.12 -24.16 -4.66
CA LEU A 115 -17.38 -24.30 -5.93
C LEU A 115 -16.50 -25.56 -5.93
N GLU A 116 -15.81 -25.88 -4.82
CA GLU A 116 -15.02 -27.10 -4.67
C GLU A 116 -15.88 -28.36 -4.87
N GLN A 117 -17.05 -28.41 -4.23
CA GLN A 117 -17.96 -29.56 -4.31
C GLN A 117 -18.53 -29.73 -5.73
N ARG A 118 -18.98 -28.63 -6.37
CA ARG A 118 -19.56 -28.71 -7.72
C ARG A 118 -18.54 -29.13 -8.79
N ASN A 119 -17.29 -28.69 -8.62
CA ASN A 119 -16.23 -28.92 -9.61
C ASN A 119 -15.30 -30.08 -9.24
N SER A 120 -15.46 -30.69 -8.05
CA SER A 120 -14.60 -31.78 -7.54
C SER A 120 -13.11 -31.40 -7.53
N ILE A 121 -12.79 -30.18 -7.09
CA ILE A 121 -11.45 -29.62 -6.97
C ILE A 121 -11.19 -29.15 -5.53
N ARG A 122 -9.94 -28.87 -5.21
CA ARG A 122 -9.54 -28.20 -3.98
C ARG A 122 -8.88 -26.86 -4.31
N LEU A 123 -9.34 -25.80 -3.68
CA LEU A 123 -8.85 -24.46 -3.86
C LEU A 123 -7.90 -24.11 -2.71
N THR A 124 -6.69 -23.70 -3.02
CA THR A 124 -5.63 -23.32 -2.06
C THR A 124 -5.18 -21.90 -2.24
N GLU A 125 -5.41 -21.32 -3.41
CA GLU A 125 -5.03 -19.96 -3.78
C GLU A 125 -6.24 -19.20 -4.29
N VAL A 126 -6.21 -17.87 -4.15
CA VAL A 126 -7.28 -16.99 -4.60
C VAL A 126 -6.70 -15.65 -5.06
N SER A 127 -7.32 -15.08 -6.09
CA SER A 127 -7.09 -13.69 -6.50
C SER A 127 -8.25 -12.84 -5.98
N VAL A 128 -7.94 -11.69 -5.40
CA VAL A 128 -8.93 -10.78 -4.79
C VAL A 128 -8.80 -9.38 -5.37
N ALA A 129 -9.83 -8.57 -5.23
CA ALA A 129 -9.71 -7.14 -5.45
C ALA A 129 -9.88 -6.38 -4.14
N ALA A 130 -9.26 -5.22 -4.08
CA ALA A 130 -9.44 -4.27 -3.00
C ALA A 130 -10.24 -3.08 -3.51
N ALA A 131 -11.12 -2.57 -2.63
CA ALA A 131 -11.82 -1.31 -2.78
C ALA A 131 -11.81 -0.59 -1.43
N GLY A 132 -12.37 0.59 -1.36
CA GLY A 132 -12.62 1.25 -0.09
C GLY A 132 -12.45 2.76 -0.13
N ARG A 133 -13.18 3.44 0.76
CA ARG A 133 -13.26 4.91 0.86
C ARG A 133 -11.93 5.64 1.12
N ALA A 134 -10.90 4.91 1.53
CA ALA A 134 -9.58 5.46 1.82
C ALA A 134 -8.62 5.40 0.63
N LEU A 135 -9.12 5.12 -0.59
CA LEU A 135 -8.33 5.10 -1.81
C LEU A 135 -7.63 6.45 -2.02
N LYS A 136 -6.32 6.41 -2.17
CA LYS A 136 -5.49 7.55 -2.56
C LYS A 136 -4.84 7.26 -3.90
N THR A 137 -4.72 8.27 -4.74
CA THR A 137 -4.02 8.15 -6.02
C THR A 137 -2.85 9.10 -6.06
N TYR A 138 -1.78 8.68 -6.71
CA TYR A 138 -0.59 9.50 -6.90
C TYR A 138 -0.04 9.32 -8.31
N ARG A 139 0.04 10.43 -9.06
CA ARG A 139 0.61 10.47 -10.40
C ARG A 139 2.07 10.84 -10.30
N VAL A 140 2.92 10.10 -11.01
CA VAL A 140 4.36 10.28 -10.98
C VAL A 140 4.94 10.09 -12.37
N SER A 141 6.02 10.81 -12.65
CA SER A 141 6.84 10.63 -13.84
C SER A 141 8.29 10.38 -13.42
N MET A 142 8.98 9.47 -14.12
CA MET A 142 10.39 9.14 -13.86
C MET A 142 11.15 8.95 -15.16
N ASP A 143 12.36 9.50 -15.22
CA ASP A 143 13.27 9.40 -16.35
C ASP A 143 14.33 8.35 -16.08
N PHE A 144 14.68 7.59 -17.12
CA PHE A 144 15.69 6.55 -17.11
C PHE A 144 16.68 6.73 -18.26
N ASP A 145 17.96 6.66 -17.98
CA ASP A 145 19.01 6.61 -18.99
C ASP A 145 19.15 5.18 -19.51
N VAL A 146 18.96 4.99 -20.79
CA VAL A 146 19.07 3.70 -21.48
C VAL A 146 20.08 3.74 -22.64
N SER A 147 20.89 4.81 -22.71
CA SER A 147 21.85 5.05 -23.79
C SER A 147 22.89 3.93 -23.96
N ASP A 148 23.29 3.29 -22.87
CA ASP A 148 24.26 2.16 -22.89
C ASP A 148 23.65 0.81 -23.32
N LYS A 149 22.33 0.77 -23.61
CA LYS A 149 21.60 -0.46 -23.90
C LYS A 149 21.34 -0.62 -25.39
N ASN A 150 21.61 -1.81 -25.92
CA ASN A 150 21.40 -2.06 -27.35
C ASN A 150 19.92 -2.10 -27.76
N THR A 151 19.05 -2.57 -26.88
CA THR A 151 17.60 -2.70 -27.14
C THR A 151 16.88 -2.80 -25.79
N ILE A 152 15.75 -2.11 -25.64
CA ILE A 152 14.91 -2.17 -24.47
C ILE A 152 14.19 -3.53 -24.44
N THR A 153 14.34 -4.26 -23.36
CA THR A 153 13.69 -5.57 -23.16
C THR A 153 12.46 -5.43 -22.27
N ALA A 154 11.55 -6.41 -22.32
CA ALA A 154 10.39 -6.47 -21.43
C ALA A 154 10.77 -6.42 -19.94
N ASP A 155 11.88 -7.08 -19.54
CA ASP A 155 12.36 -7.06 -18.16
C ASP A 155 12.87 -5.68 -17.74
N MET A 156 13.48 -4.92 -18.67
CA MET A 156 13.88 -3.53 -18.41
C MET A 156 12.64 -2.64 -18.20
N VAL A 157 11.61 -2.78 -19.05
CA VAL A 157 10.36 -2.02 -18.91
C VAL A 157 9.75 -2.27 -17.55
N ARG A 158 9.61 -3.54 -17.14
CA ARG A 158 9.09 -3.90 -15.81
C ARG A 158 9.91 -3.30 -14.67
N THR A 159 11.24 -3.35 -14.78
CA THR A 159 12.12 -2.77 -13.75
C THR A 159 11.88 -1.27 -13.61
N MET A 160 11.83 -0.55 -14.74
CA MET A 160 11.57 0.90 -14.76
C MET A 160 10.17 1.25 -14.21
N GLU A 161 9.15 0.44 -14.54
CA GLU A 161 7.81 0.57 -13.95
C GLU A 161 7.85 0.39 -12.42
N CYS A 162 8.51 -0.66 -11.92
CA CYS A 162 8.64 -0.92 -10.49
C CYS A 162 9.36 0.23 -9.76
N GLU A 163 10.43 0.77 -10.32
CA GLU A 163 11.13 1.93 -9.74
C GLU A 163 10.24 3.18 -9.72
N THR A 164 9.42 3.35 -10.76
CA THR A 164 8.45 4.45 -10.83
C THR A 164 7.35 4.29 -9.80
N ILE A 165 6.86 3.04 -9.55
CA ILE A 165 5.90 2.75 -8.47
C ILE A 165 6.51 3.02 -7.09
N GLN A 166 7.77 2.65 -6.86
CA GLN A 166 8.46 2.96 -5.60
C GLN A 166 8.58 4.47 -5.37
N LYS A 167 8.78 5.25 -6.45
CA LYS A 167 8.76 6.71 -6.37
C LYS A 167 7.36 7.22 -6.02
N ALA A 168 6.30 6.61 -6.58
CA ALA A 168 4.92 6.94 -6.22
C ALA A 168 4.62 6.62 -4.76
N GLN A 169 5.09 5.46 -4.24
CA GLN A 169 4.96 5.07 -2.84
C GLN A 169 5.59 6.12 -1.91
N LYS A 170 6.84 6.54 -2.20
CA LYS A 170 7.50 7.60 -1.42
C LYS A 170 6.71 8.90 -1.44
N GLY A 171 6.15 9.27 -2.61
CA GLY A 171 5.35 10.48 -2.74
C GLY A 171 4.04 10.43 -1.91
N ILE A 172 3.40 9.28 -1.79
CA ILE A 172 2.24 9.07 -0.91
C ILE A 172 2.67 9.17 0.56
N ASP A 173 3.74 8.48 0.96
CA ASP A 173 4.23 8.47 2.33
C ASP A 173 4.62 9.89 2.80
N GLU A 174 5.25 10.68 1.93
CA GLU A 174 5.58 12.09 2.20
C GLU A 174 4.33 12.96 2.32
N LYS A 175 3.37 12.79 1.39
CA LYS A 175 2.14 13.61 1.33
C LYS A 175 1.24 13.39 2.54
N TYR A 176 1.18 12.18 3.06
CA TYR A 176 0.35 11.78 4.18
C TYR A 176 1.15 11.45 5.45
N SER A 177 2.38 11.95 5.55
CA SER A 177 3.28 11.74 6.70
C SER A 177 2.72 12.20 8.05
N ASN A 178 1.68 13.04 8.06
CA ASN A 178 0.96 13.46 9.26
C ASN A 178 -0.18 12.52 9.67
N GLU A 179 -0.53 11.55 8.82
CA GLU A 179 -1.48 10.49 9.12
C GLU A 179 -0.66 9.30 9.63
N ASP A 180 -1.00 8.73 10.80
CA ASP A 180 -0.37 7.50 11.32
C ASP A 180 -0.86 6.27 10.50
N ALA A 181 -0.80 6.36 9.19
CA ALA A 181 -1.27 5.35 8.26
C ALA A 181 -0.17 4.96 7.27
N VAL A 182 0.11 3.65 7.20
CA VAL A 182 0.94 3.06 6.15
C VAL A 182 0.04 2.75 4.94
N PHE A 183 0.48 3.12 3.74
CA PHE A 183 -0.26 2.89 2.51
C PHE A 183 0.42 1.81 1.68
N TYR A 184 -0.36 0.89 1.11
CA TYR A 184 0.10 -0.10 0.14
C TYR A 184 -0.40 0.23 -1.26
N CYS A 185 0.47 0.12 -2.25
CA CYS A 185 0.06 0.18 -3.64
C CYS A 185 -0.76 -1.08 -3.98
N VAL A 186 -2.03 -0.91 -4.31
CA VAL A 186 -2.95 -2.00 -4.68
C VAL A 186 -3.22 -2.06 -6.17
N GLY A 187 -2.71 -1.09 -6.91
CA GLY A 187 -2.83 -1.04 -8.35
C GLY A 187 -2.07 0.13 -8.96
N HIS A 188 -1.73 0.01 -10.25
CA HIS A 188 -1.23 1.13 -11.04
C HIS A 188 -1.70 1.02 -12.49
N SER A 189 -1.60 2.13 -13.19
CA SER A 189 -1.70 2.16 -14.65
C SER A 189 -0.62 3.06 -15.21
N VAL A 190 0.06 2.57 -16.24
CA VAL A 190 0.93 3.44 -17.02
C VAL A 190 0.06 4.35 -17.87
N VAL A 191 0.26 5.64 -17.72
CA VAL A 191 -0.44 6.68 -18.48
C VAL A 191 0.24 6.90 -19.83
N HIS A 192 1.57 7.10 -19.79
CA HIS A 192 2.37 7.26 -21.00
C HIS A 192 3.77 6.67 -20.83
N TYR A 193 4.29 6.12 -21.92
CA TYR A 193 5.70 5.93 -22.15
C TYR A 193 6.21 6.97 -23.13
N TYR A 194 7.42 7.46 -22.90
CA TYR A 194 8.13 8.29 -23.86
C TYR A 194 9.52 7.69 -24.09
N LEU A 195 9.96 7.71 -25.33
CA LEU A 195 11.32 7.39 -25.74
C LEU A 195 11.90 8.61 -26.46
N ASP A 196 12.96 9.18 -25.93
CA ASP A 196 13.57 10.43 -26.44
C ASP A 196 12.52 11.54 -26.65
N ASP A 197 11.62 11.69 -25.65
CA ASP A 197 10.48 12.62 -25.60
C ASP A 197 9.34 12.35 -26.60
N TYR A 198 9.38 11.22 -27.35
CA TYR A 198 8.29 10.79 -28.22
C TYR A 198 7.39 9.80 -27.51
N ALA A 199 6.07 10.04 -27.55
CA ALA A 199 5.09 9.14 -26.96
C ALA A 199 5.07 7.78 -27.66
N MET A 200 5.12 6.70 -26.87
CA MET A 200 5.18 5.32 -27.33
C MET A 200 4.06 4.50 -26.69
N VAL A 201 3.52 3.55 -27.44
CA VAL A 201 2.55 2.57 -26.92
C VAL A 201 3.29 1.42 -26.22
N ASN A 202 4.44 1.05 -26.74
CA ASN A 202 5.29 -0.02 -26.20
C ASN A 202 6.76 0.36 -26.40
N LEU A 203 7.58 0.09 -25.40
CA LEU A 203 9.02 0.36 -25.43
C LEU A 203 9.85 -0.87 -25.86
N GLU A 204 9.28 -2.09 -25.73
CA GLU A 204 10.01 -3.32 -26.01
C GLU A 204 10.48 -3.38 -27.48
N GLY A 205 11.73 -3.76 -27.66
CA GLY A 205 12.34 -3.88 -28.99
C GLY A 205 12.88 -2.57 -29.57
N HIS A 206 12.58 -1.43 -28.95
CA HIS A 206 13.08 -0.11 -29.38
C HIS A 206 14.46 0.20 -28.83
N LYS A 207 15.10 1.25 -29.39
CA LYS A 207 16.39 1.81 -28.97
C LYS A 207 16.23 3.32 -28.81
N GLY A 208 16.86 3.86 -27.80
CA GLY A 208 16.89 5.30 -27.53
C GLY A 208 17.85 5.59 -26.39
N ASP A 209 17.98 6.85 -26.04
CA ASP A 209 18.89 7.31 -24.99
C ASP A 209 18.14 7.52 -23.66
N LYS A 210 16.87 7.96 -23.72
CA LYS A 210 16.06 8.30 -22.54
C LYS A 210 14.68 7.67 -22.61
N VAL A 211 14.28 6.99 -21.55
CA VAL A 211 12.90 6.54 -21.33
C VAL A 211 12.27 7.38 -20.23
N THR A 212 11.06 7.90 -20.46
CA THR A 212 10.24 8.50 -19.40
C THR A 212 8.98 7.66 -19.22
N ILE A 213 8.68 7.26 -17.98
CA ILE A 213 7.46 6.55 -17.63
C ILE A 213 6.61 7.46 -16.77
N GLU A 214 5.38 7.70 -17.20
CA GLU A 214 4.35 8.38 -16.45
C GLU A 214 3.30 7.37 -16.02
N LEU A 215 3.08 7.22 -14.71
CA LEU A 215 2.08 6.31 -14.16
C LEU A 215 1.23 6.96 -13.07
N ILE A 216 0.07 6.35 -12.83
CA ILE A 216 -0.78 6.63 -11.68
C ILE A 216 -0.81 5.38 -10.79
N GLY A 217 -0.42 5.53 -9.54
CA GLY A 217 -0.54 4.51 -8.51
C GLY A 217 -1.80 4.71 -7.68
N ALA A 218 -2.42 3.61 -7.29
CA ALA A 218 -3.57 3.54 -6.39
C ALA A 218 -3.15 2.88 -5.08
N PHE A 219 -3.45 3.53 -3.97
CA PHE A 219 -2.95 3.17 -2.65
C PHE A 219 -4.09 3.06 -1.65
N LEU A 220 -4.06 2.03 -0.82
CA LEU A 220 -4.98 1.83 0.30
C LEU A 220 -4.21 1.74 1.61
N PRO A 221 -4.81 2.17 2.73
CA PRO A 221 -4.23 1.97 4.05
C PRO A 221 -4.02 0.48 4.35
N GLU A 222 -2.95 0.17 5.08
CA GLU A 222 -2.61 -1.18 5.54
C GLU A 222 -3.80 -1.91 6.17
N VAL A 223 -4.56 -1.24 7.03
CA VAL A 223 -5.72 -1.83 7.72
C VAL A 223 -6.77 -2.40 6.76
N VAL A 224 -6.97 -1.79 5.59
CA VAL A 224 -7.91 -2.27 4.57
C VAL A 224 -7.38 -3.54 3.91
N VAL A 225 -6.13 -3.51 3.51
CA VAL A 225 -5.44 -4.63 2.86
C VAL A 225 -5.35 -5.82 3.82
N GLU A 226 -4.91 -5.59 5.07
CA GLU A 226 -4.81 -6.62 6.11
C GLU A 226 -6.17 -7.24 6.45
N GLY A 227 -7.24 -6.46 6.47
CA GLY A 227 -8.60 -6.97 6.68
C GLY A 227 -9.01 -8.01 5.64
N LEU A 228 -8.72 -7.75 4.36
CA LEU A 228 -8.98 -8.68 3.25
C LEU A 228 -8.14 -9.96 3.37
N TYR A 229 -6.85 -9.82 3.68
CA TYR A 229 -5.96 -10.98 3.89
C TYR A 229 -6.42 -11.82 5.08
N ALA A 230 -6.73 -11.20 6.22
CA ALA A 230 -7.17 -11.91 7.41
C ALA A 230 -8.48 -12.68 7.18
N ALA A 231 -9.44 -12.09 6.46
CA ALA A 231 -10.68 -12.76 6.09
C ALA A 231 -10.41 -13.95 5.16
N THR A 232 -9.51 -13.81 4.20
CA THR A 232 -9.15 -14.82 3.22
C THR A 232 -8.38 -15.98 3.87
N ASP A 233 -7.38 -15.70 4.70
CA ASP A 233 -6.56 -16.69 5.40
C ASP A 233 -7.42 -17.59 6.30
N LYS A 234 -8.46 -17.05 6.95
CA LYS A 234 -9.42 -17.84 7.76
C LYS A 234 -10.22 -18.84 6.93
N THR A 235 -10.27 -18.71 5.61
CA THR A 235 -10.87 -19.71 4.71
C THR A 235 -9.90 -20.83 4.32
N GLY A 236 -8.62 -20.72 4.70
CA GLY A 236 -7.53 -21.60 4.28
C GLY A 236 -7.06 -21.35 2.84
N LEU A 237 -7.34 -20.18 2.30
CA LEU A 237 -6.87 -19.71 0.99
C LEU A 237 -5.68 -18.78 1.17
N LYS A 238 -4.69 -18.91 0.30
CA LYS A 238 -3.61 -17.93 0.17
C LYS A 238 -3.96 -16.93 -0.92
N VAL A 239 -3.85 -15.65 -0.65
CA VAL A 239 -3.97 -14.64 -1.70
C VAL A 239 -2.77 -14.76 -2.62
N LYS A 240 -3.04 -15.11 -3.88
CA LYS A 240 -2.04 -15.22 -4.94
C LYS A 240 -1.76 -13.86 -5.55
N SER A 241 -2.80 -13.08 -5.78
CA SER A 241 -2.70 -11.75 -6.36
C SER A 241 -3.82 -10.85 -5.87
N MET A 242 -3.53 -9.55 -5.83
CA MET A 242 -4.50 -8.51 -5.50
C MET A 242 -4.54 -7.48 -6.64
N THR A 243 -5.71 -6.94 -6.90
CA THR A 243 -5.91 -5.84 -7.85
C THR A 243 -6.88 -4.81 -7.27
N LEU A 244 -7.07 -3.68 -7.96
CA LEU A 244 -8.11 -2.72 -7.63
C LEU A 244 -9.38 -3.07 -8.41
N GLU A 245 -10.56 -3.01 -7.78
CA GLU A 245 -11.84 -3.34 -8.44
C GLU A 245 -12.04 -2.62 -9.77
N PRO A 246 -11.88 -1.28 -9.87
CA PRO A 246 -12.04 -0.59 -11.16
C PRO A 246 -10.98 -0.98 -12.20
N ILE A 247 -9.78 -1.42 -11.81
CA ILE A 247 -8.79 -1.96 -12.77
C ILE A 247 -9.29 -3.29 -13.35
N ALA A 248 -9.76 -4.18 -12.46
CA ALA A 248 -10.29 -5.48 -12.85
C ALA A 248 -11.46 -5.33 -13.85
N ALA A 249 -12.40 -4.46 -13.53
CA ALA A 249 -13.56 -4.19 -14.38
C ALA A 249 -13.18 -3.57 -15.74
N MET A 250 -12.26 -2.57 -15.73
CA MET A 250 -11.77 -1.94 -16.95
C MET A 250 -11.16 -2.94 -17.94
N ASN A 251 -10.45 -3.94 -17.44
CA ASN A 251 -9.76 -4.91 -18.28
C ASN A 251 -10.72 -5.83 -19.08
N VAL A 252 -11.96 -6.00 -18.63
CA VAL A 252 -12.95 -6.83 -19.30
C VAL A 252 -14.00 -6.04 -20.06
N ILE A 253 -14.28 -4.78 -19.67
CA ILE A 253 -15.31 -3.94 -20.31
C ILE A 253 -14.71 -3.00 -21.36
N ILE A 254 -13.58 -2.35 -21.06
CA ILE A 254 -13.00 -1.30 -21.90
C ILE A 254 -11.62 -1.74 -22.39
N PRO A 255 -11.56 -2.45 -23.53
CA PRO A 255 -10.31 -2.90 -24.10
C PRO A 255 -9.45 -1.69 -24.54
N PRO A 256 -8.12 -1.87 -24.67
CA PRO A 256 -7.19 -0.78 -24.98
C PRO A 256 -7.59 0.07 -26.20
N GLU A 257 -8.19 -0.55 -27.21
CA GLU A 257 -8.55 0.10 -28.49
C GLU A 257 -9.59 1.21 -28.32
N ILE A 258 -10.49 1.10 -27.33
CA ILE A 258 -11.52 2.12 -27.08
C ILE A 258 -11.13 3.08 -25.96
N ARG A 259 -10.01 2.87 -25.25
CA ARG A 259 -9.50 3.79 -24.23
C ARG A 259 -9.01 5.13 -24.79
N LEU A 260 -8.92 5.25 -26.13
CA LEU A 260 -8.67 6.54 -26.79
C LEU A 260 -9.82 7.53 -26.57
N ILE A 261 -11.03 7.03 -26.34
CA ILE A 261 -12.22 7.83 -26.05
C ILE A 261 -12.21 8.15 -24.55
N ASN A 262 -12.63 9.37 -24.20
CA ASN A 262 -12.85 9.75 -22.80
C ASN A 262 -14.07 9.01 -22.23
N ILE A 263 -13.83 7.90 -21.54
CA ILE A 263 -14.86 7.00 -21.02
C ILE A 263 -14.73 6.90 -19.49
N ALA A 264 -15.87 7.02 -18.80
CA ALA A 264 -15.99 6.66 -17.40
C ALA A 264 -16.54 5.24 -17.25
N LEU A 265 -15.93 4.43 -16.40
CA LEU A 265 -16.47 3.19 -15.86
C LEU A 265 -16.84 3.44 -14.41
N VAL A 266 -18.07 3.10 -14.04
CA VAL A 266 -18.55 3.24 -12.66
C VAL A 266 -19.09 1.90 -12.19
N ASP A 267 -18.44 1.31 -11.20
CA ASP A 267 -18.91 0.11 -10.49
C ASP A 267 -19.75 0.54 -9.31
N ILE A 268 -21.06 0.36 -9.41
CA ILE A 268 -22.00 0.75 -8.38
C ILE A 268 -22.37 -0.49 -7.57
N GLY A 269 -21.72 -0.62 -6.43
CA GLY A 269 -21.96 -1.69 -5.47
C GLY A 269 -23.16 -1.43 -4.56
N ALA A 270 -23.09 -1.94 -3.35
CA ALA A 270 -24.06 -1.67 -2.31
C ALA A 270 -23.67 -0.42 -1.48
N GLY A 271 -22.40 -0.35 -1.03
CA GLY A 271 -21.93 0.74 -0.17
C GLY A 271 -21.01 1.75 -0.86
N THR A 272 -20.38 1.38 -1.97
CA THR A 272 -19.42 2.24 -2.72
C THR A 272 -19.72 2.25 -4.19
N SER A 273 -19.33 3.35 -4.85
CA SER A 273 -19.31 3.47 -6.31
C SER A 273 -17.88 3.79 -6.73
N ASP A 274 -17.23 2.82 -7.36
CA ASP A 274 -15.83 2.89 -7.78
C ASP A 274 -15.73 3.38 -9.22
N ILE A 275 -14.87 4.37 -9.47
CA ILE A 275 -14.79 5.10 -10.71
C ILE A 275 -13.40 4.93 -11.32
N ALA A 276 -13.35 4.60 -12.61
CA ALA A 276 -12.14 4.68 -13.42
C ALA A 276 -12.40 5.48 -14.69
N ILE A 277 -11.45 6.34 -15.03
CA ILE A 277 -11.51 7.17 -16.24
C ILE A 277 -10.44 6.69 -17.22
N ALA A 278 -10.86 6.33 -18.43
CA ALA A 278 -9.96 6.05 -19.53
C ALA A 278 -9.97 7.23 -20.52
N ARG A 279 -8.80 7.60 -20.99
CA ARG A 279 -8.61 8.65 -22.01
C ARG A 279 -7.21 8.50 -22.61
N ASP A 280 -7.06 8.86 -23.90
CA ASP A 280 -5.76 8.88 -24.59
C ASP A 280 -5.03 7.53 -24.57
N GLY A 281 -5.79 6.43 -24.57
CA GLY A 281 -5.27 5.06 -24.59
C GLY A 281 -4.97 4.46 -23.20
N ALA A 282 -5.08 5.24 -22.14
CA ALA A 282 -4.71 4.84 -20.79
C ALA A 282 -5.82 5.07 -19.75
N ILE A 283 -5.67 4.49 -18.57
CA ILE A 283 -6.47 4.86 -17.41
C ILE A 283 -5.76 6.05 -16.74
N VAL A 284 -6.46 7.18 -16.67
CA VAL A 284 -5.87 8.46 -16.24
C VAL A 284 -6.30 8.89 -14.85
N ALA A 285 -7.37 8.32 -14.31
CA ALA A 285 -7.84 8.60 -12.96
C ALA A 285 -8.61 7.43 -12.35
N TYR A 286 -8.53 7.32 -11.03
CA TYR A 286 -9.40 6.52 -10.18
C TYR A 286 -10.02 7.42 -9.14
N ALA A 287 -11.30 7.20 -8.84
CA ALA A 287 -12.02 7.87 -7.77
C ALA A 287 -13.03 6.91 -7.14
N MET A 288 -13.63 7.32 -6.05
CA MET A 288 -14.66 6.54 -5.38
C MET A 288 -15.65 7.48 -4.69
N ALA A 289 -16.92 7.16 -4.79
CA ALA A 289 -17.98 7.78 -4.03
C ALA A 289 -18.48 6.82 -2.95
N THR A 290 -18.70 7.35 -1.73
CA THR A 290 -19.20 6.58 -0.56
C THR A 290 -20.72 6.52 -0.54
N VAL A 291 -21.34 6.47 -1.70
CA VAL A 291 -22.77 6.34 -1.93
C VAL A 291 -22.99 5.30 -3.02
N ALA A 292 -23.99 4.44 -2.86
CA ALA A 292 -24.31 3.38 -3.81
C ALA A 292 -25.73 2.84 -3.62
N GLY A 293 -25.97 1.56 -3.90
CA GLY A 293 -27.29 0.96 -3.84
C GLY A 293 -27.98 0.96 -2.48
N ASP A 294 -27.22 1.04 -1.37
CA ASP A 294 -27.76 1.03 0.00
C ASP A 294 -28.53 2.32 0.32
N GLU A 295 -28.16 3.46 -0.29
CA GLU A 295 -28.88 4.73 -0.14
C GLU A 295 -30.36 4.61 -0.57
N ILE A 296 -30.58 3.91 -1.70
CA ILE A 296 -31.93 3.64 -2.19
C ILE A 296 -32.67 2.71 -1.22
N SER A 297 -32.00 1.68 -0.70
CA SER A 297 -32.60 0.71 0.24
C SER A 297 -32.95 1.36 1.56
N GLU A 298 -32.12 2.25 2.08
CA GLU A 298 -32.39 3.02 3.30
C GLU A 298 -33.58 3.99 3.11
N ASP A 299 -33.72 4.57 1.93
CA ASP A 299 -34.86 5.39 1.59
C ASP A 299 -36.16 4.56 1.53
N ILE A 300 -36.10 3.36 0.96
CA ILE A 300 -37.22 2.40 0.95
C ILE A 300 -37.62 2.02 2.39
N VAL A 301 -36.65 1.71 3.27
CA VAL A 301 -36.89 1.44 4.70
C VAL A 301 -37.72 2.56 5.33
N ARG A 302 -37.30 3.82 5.12
CA ARG A 302 -37.98 5.00 5.68
C ARG A 302 -39.38 5.25 5.10
N LYS A 303 -39.53 5.08 3.79
CA LYS A 303 -40.80 5.40 3.08
C LYS A 303 -41.85 4.32 3.22
N PHE A 304 -41.46 3.05 3.30
CA PHE A 304 -42.36 1.92 3.32
C PHE A 304 -42.49 1.25 4.69
N PHE A 305 -41.74 1.71 5.69
CA PHE A 305 -41.72 1.14 7.05
C PHE A 305 -41.41 -0.37 7.03
N VAL A 306 -40.35 -0.76 6.30
CA VAL A 306 -39.86 -2.13 6.18
C VAL A 306 -38.48 -2.26 6.82
N ASP A 307 -38.07 -3.49 7.11
CA ASP A 307 -36.65 -3.74 7.44
C ASP A 307 -35.77 -3.70 6.18
N PHE A 308 -34.48 -3.65 6.38
CA PHE A 308 -33.51 -3.50 5.29
C PHE A 308 -33.54 -4.67 4.29
N ASN A 309 -33.72 -5.92 4.77
CA ASN A 309 -33.81 -7.09 3.88
C ASN A 309 -35.06 -7.06 3.02
N MET A 310 -36.19 -6.57 3.58
CA MET A 310 -37.41 -6.37 2.82
C MET A 310 -37.24 -5.26 1.78
N ALA A 311 -36.56 -4.15 2.13
CA ALA A 311 -36.24 -3.09 1.19
C ALA A 311 -35.41 -3.59 -0.01
N GLU A 312 -34.38 -4.41 0.26
CA GLU A 312 -33.61 -5.07 -0.79
C GLU A 312 -34.46 -6.01 -1.67
N SER A 313 -35.33 -6.79 -1.04
CA SER A 313 -36.28 -7.64 -1.78
C SER A 313 -37.21 -6.83 -2.67
N MET A 314 -37.71 -5.69 -2.21
CA MET A 314 -38.54 -4.77 -3.00
C MET A 314 -37.77 -4.20 -4.19
N LYS A 315 -36.53 -3.78 -3.97
CA LYS A 315 -35.63 -3.25 -5.01
C LYS A 315 -35.38 -4.31 -6.11
N ILE A 316 -35.08 -5.55 -5.70
CA ILE A 316 -34.87 -6.67 -6.64
C ILE A 316 -36.16 -7.00 -7.39
N GLN A 317 -37.33 -7.05 -6.71
CA GLN A 317 -38.62 -7.24 -7.39
C GLN A 317 -38.90 -6.15 -8.42
N ALA A 318 -38.59 -4.89 -8.08
CA ALA A 318 -38.76 -3.75 -8.97
C ALA A 318 -37.88 -3.82 -10.23
N SER A 319 -36.70 -4.44 -10.15
CA SER A 319 -35.83 -4.66 -11.31
C SER A 319 -36.27 -5.83 -12.20
N GLY A 320 -37.18 -6.69 -11.73
CA GLY A 320 -37.75 -7.83 -12.49
C GLY A 320 -38.92 -7.44 -13.39
N ASP A 321 -39.54 -8.45 -14.03
CA ASP A 321 -40.65 -8.29 -14.97
C ASP A 321 -42.04 -8.25 -14.28
N THR A 322 -42.13 -7.83 -13.03
CA THR A 322 -43.39 -7.76 -12.29
C THR A 322 -44.01 -6.36 -12.39
N ASP A 323 -45.35 -6.26 -12.50
CA ASP A 323 -46.08 -4.98 -12.53
C ASP A 323 -46.32 -4.41 -11.13
N SER A 324 -46.17 -5.22 -10.09
CA SER A 324 -46.40 -4.83 -8.71
C SER A 324 -45.42 -5.48 -7.76
N ILE A 325 -45.15 -4.81 -6.64
CA ILE A 325 -44.21 -5.22 -5.60
C ILE A 325 -45.05 -5.50 -4.34
N THR A 326 -44.90 -6.73 -3.82
CA THR A 326 -45.55 -7.15 -2.58
C THR A 326 -44.53 -7.17 -1.46
N TYR A 327 -44.85 -6.54 -0.33
CA TYR A 327 -43.93 -6.44 0.79
C TYR A 327 -44.73 -6.53 2.12
N ARG A 328 -44.03 -6.83 3.22
CA ARG A 328 -44.58 -6.82 4.57
C ARG A 328 -43.93 -5.72 5.38
N ASP A 329 -44.78 -4.82 5.92
CA ASP A 329 -44.29 -3.72 6.76
C ASP A 329 -43.88 -4.22 8.17
N ILE A 330 -43.20 -3.35 8.96
CA ILE A 330 -42.75 -3.66 10.32
C ILE A 330 -43.91 -3.99 11.29
N PHE A 331 -45.17 -3.69 10.92
CA PHE A 331 -46.37 -4.03 11.68
C PHE A 331 -46.93 -5.41 11.28
N GLY A 332 -46.24 -6.12 10.35
CA GLY A 332 -46.63 -7.45 9.86
C GLY A 332 -47.77 -7.42 8.82
N ARG A 333 -48.16 -6.22 8.28
CA ARG A 333 -49.22 -6.09 7.28
C ARG A 333 -48.65 -6.29 5.89
N GLU A 334 -49.34 -7.11 5.09
CA GLU A 334 -49.02 -7.29 3.69
C GLU A 334 -49.52 -6.12 2.88
N GLN A 335 -48.71 -5.54 2.07
CA GLN A 335 -48.93 -4.39 1.23
C GLN A 335 -48.55 -4.69 -0.21
N THR A 336 -49.22 -4.04 -1.17
CA THR A 336 -48.85 -4.12 -2.58
C THR A 336 -48.82 -2.73 -3.16
N ILE A 337 -47.77 -2.42 -3.91
CA ILE A 337 -47.62 -1.13 -4.61
C ILE A 337 -47.38 -1.42 -6.10
N SER A 338 -47.88 -0.56 -6.97
CA SER A 338 -47.53 -0.65 -8.39
C SER A 338 -46.05 -0.35 -8.60
N LYS A 339 -45.45 -0.95 -9.60
CA LYS A 339 -44.05 -0.69 -9.97
C LYS A 339 -43.81 0.79 -10.30
N ALA A 340 -44.75 1.43 -10.98
CA ALA A 340 -44.69 2.85 -11.32
C ALA A 340 -44.67 3.76 -10.08
N ASP A 341 -45.60 3.54 -9.13
CA ASP A 341 -45.66 4.33 -7.88
C ASP A 341 -44.41 4.07 -7.00
N PHE A 342 -43.87 2.85 -7.05
CA PHE A 342 -42.63 2.53 -6.33
C PHE A 342 -41.46 3.34 -6.88
N PHE A 343 -41.29 3.40 -8.21
CA PHE A 343 -40.23 4.16 -8.86
C PHE A 343 -40.39 5.66 -8.64
N GLU A 344 -41.64 6.21 -8.73
CA GLU A 344 -41.88 7.60 -8.42
C GLU A 344 -41.44 7.96 -7.01
N LYS A 345 -41.73 7.08 -6.03
CA LYS A 345 -41.30 7.30 -4.64
C LYS A 345 -39.79 7.19 -4.45
N CYS A 346 -39.10 6.35 -5.20
CA CYS A 346 -37.65 6.14 -5.10
C CYS A 346 -36.85 7.13 -5.95
N SER A 347 -37.44 7.81 -6.94
CA SER A 347 -36.77 8.75 -7.82
C SER A 347 -35.85 9.76 -7.10
N PRO A 348 -36.27 10.42 -5.98
CA PRO A 348 -35.41 11.39 -5.32
C PRO A 348 -34.08 10.79 -4.78
N SER A 349 -34.09 9.53 -4.36
CA SER A 349 -32.86 8.86 -3.90
C SER A 349 -31.98 8.46 -5.07
N VAL A 350 -32.57 8.07 -6.19
CA VAL A 350 -31.85 7.78 -7.45
C VAL A 350 -31.21 9.06 -7.98
N ASP A 351 -31.96 10.19 -7.98
CA ASP A 351 -31.46 11.50 -8.42
C ASP A 351 -30.28 11.98 -7.53
N SER A 352 -30.39 11.79 -6.21
CA SER A 352 -29.33 12.14 -5.27
C SER A 352 -28.08 11.29 -5.48
N LEU A 353 -28.24 9.98 -5.73
CA LEU A 353 -27.14 9.08 -6.05
C LEU A 353 -26.47 9.52 -7.36
N ALA A 354 -27.24 9.85 -8.39
CA ALA A 354 -26.74 10.34 -9.66
C ALA A 354 -25.97 11.67 -9.52
N ASP A 355 -26.44 12.60 -8.65
CA ASP A 355 -25.73 13.86 -8.38
C ASP A 355 -24.32 13.60 -7.82
N VAL A 356 -24.20 12.74 -6.81
CA VAL A 356 -22.91 12.47 -6.17
C VAL A 356 -21.96 11.74 -7.13
N ILE A 357 -22.46 10.72 -7.86
CA ILE A 357 -21.63 9.98 -8.82
C ILE A 357 -21.17 10.89 -9.97
N SER A 358 -22.09 11.71 -10.54
CA SER A 358 -21.73 12.61 -11.64
C SER A 358 -20.70 13.65 -11.21
N GLN A 359 -20.82 14.19 -10.00
CA GLN A 359 -19.82 15.10 -9.44
C GLN A 359 -18.47 14.43 -9.27
N ALA A 360 -18.43 13.21 -8.70
CA ALA A 360 -17.18 12.47 -8.52
C ALA A 360 -16.50 12.13 -9.86
N VAL A 361 -17.30 11.80 -10.89
CA VAL A 361 -16.79 11.57 -12.26
C VAL A 361 -16.20 12.84 -12.84
N CYS A 362 -16.89 13.97 -12.73
CA CYS A 362 -16.41 15.26 -13.22
C CYS A 362 -15.15 15.72 -12.49
N ASP A 363 -15.08 15.56 -11.17
CA ASP A 363 -13.92 15.91 -10.36
C ASP A 363 -12.69 15.09 -10.76
N ALA A 364 -12.87 13.77 -10.99
CA ALA A 364 -11.79 12.87 -11.40
C ALA A 364 -11.34 13.12 -12.85
N ASN A 365 -12.25 13.44 -13.75
CA ASN A 365 -12.00 13.60 -15.19
C ASN A 365 -11.65 15.05 -15.59
N GLY A 366 -12.01 16.05 -14.77
CA GLY A 366 -11.94 17.47 -15.10
C GLY A 366 -13.03 17.98 -16.03
N GLN A 367 -13.87 17.09 -16.56
CA GLN A 367 -14.98 17.37 -17.50
C GLN A 367 -15.93 16.18 -17.56
N SER A 368 -17.11 16.35 -18.20
CA SER A 368 -17.99 15.22 -18.51
C SER A 368 -17.32 14.21 -19.45
N PRO A 369 -17.50 12.90 -19.25
CA PRO A 369 -16.99 11.89 -20.17
C PRO A 369 -17.79 11.88 -21.48
N ALA A 370 -17.21 11.32 -22.55
CA ALA A 370 -17.90 11.14 -23.83
C ALA A 370 -18.88 9.97 -23.80
N ALA A 371 -18.64 8.97 -22.94
CA ALA A 371 -19.50 7.83 -22.68
C ALA A 371 -19.27 7.27 -21.28
N MET A 372 -20.24 6.52 -20.76
CA MET A 372 -20.17 5.92 -19.44
C MET A 372 -20.64 4.46 -19.47
N PHE A 373 -19.89 3.58 -18.81
CA PHE A 373 -20.32 2.22 -18.52
C PHE A 373 -20.64 2.12 -17.04
N LEU A 374 -21.80 1.58 -16.73
CA LEU A 374 -22.27 1.29 -15.37
C LEU A 374 -22.25 -0.22 -15.17
N ILE A 375 -21.60 -0.67 -14.11
CA ILE A 375 -21.52 -2.06 -13.71
C ILE A 375 -21.85 -2.20 -12.22
N GLY A 376 -21.80 -3.43 -11.69
CA GLY A 376 -22.18 -3.70 -10.31
C GLY A 376 -23.69 -3.80 -10.11
N GLY A 377 -24.12 -4.39 -9.00
CA GLY A 377 -25.54 -4.63 -8.71
C GLY A 377 -26.39 -3.36 -8.58
N GLY A 378 -25.79 -2.28 -8.08
CA GLY A 378 -26.46 -0.97 -7.92
C GLY A 378 -26.76 -0.28 -9.24
N SER A 379 -26.01 -0.57 -10.30
CA SER A 379 -26.23 0.01 -11.63
C SER A 379 -27.58 -0.35 -12.24
N MET A 380 -28.21 -1.43 -11.77
CA MET A 380 -29.53 -1.88 -12.23
C MET A 380 -30.68 -1.08 -11.63
N ALA A 381 -30.42 -0.06 -10.78
CA ALA A 381 -31.46 0.80 -10.24
C ALA A 381 -32.15 1.54 -11.37
N ASN A 382 -33.49 1.41 -11.40
CA ASN A 382 -34.30 2.01 -12.47
C ASN A 382 -34.18 3.52 -12.51
N GLY A 383 -33.92 4.09 -13.70
CA GLY A 383 -33.77 5.52 -13.94
C GLY A 383 -32.39 6.08 -13.62
N LEU A 384 -31.47 5.29 -13.02
CA LEU A 384 -30.14 5.78 -12.64
C LEU A 384 -29.27 6.13 -13.86
N ALA A 385 -29.30 5.31 -14.90
CA ALA A 385 -28.56 5.58 -16.13
C ALA A 385 -29.02 6.88 -16.81
N ASP A 386 -30.36 7.09 -16.88
CA ASP A 386 -30.95 8.30 -17.43
C ASP A 386 -30.60 9.53 -16.59
N ALA A 387 -30.73 9.43 -15.26
CA ALA A 387 -30.38 10.51 -14.36
C ALA A 387 -28.90 10.91 -14.46
N LEU A 388 -27.99 9.94 -14.59
CA LEU A 388 -26.55 10.20 -14.81
C LEU A 388 -26.29 10.88 -16.16
N ALA A 389 -27.00 10.45 -17.24
CA ALA A 389 -26.89 11.08 -18.55
C ALA A 389 -27.30 12.55 -18.48
N ASP A 390 -28.43 12.84 -17.84
CA ASP A 390 -28.95 14.21 -17.65
C ASP A 390 -27.99 15.09 -16.85
N LYS A 391 -27.47 14.57 -15.71
CA LYS A 391 -26.53 15.30 -14.84
C LYS A 391 -25.20 15.61 -15.53
N LEU A 392 -24.69 14.68 -16.32
CA LEU A 392 -23.46 14.84 -17.09
C LEU A 392 -23.64 15.61 -18.39
N GLY A 393 -24.90 15.82 -18.84
CA GLY A 393 -25.19 16.47 -20.11
C GLY A 393 -24.72 15.67 -21.33
N ILE A 394 -24.80 14.34 -21.27
CA ILE A 394 -24.44 13.43 -22.35
C ILE A 394 -25.68 12.72 -22.88
N ASP A 395 -25.60 12.21 -24.11
CA ASP A 395 -26.70 11.47 -24.74
C ASP A 395 -27.00 10.18 -23.94
N HIS A 396 -28.28 9.87 -23.68
CA HIS A 396 -28.71 8.68 -22.93
C HIS A 396 -28.18 7.38 -23.59
N GLY A 397 -28.07 7.34 -24.92
CA GLY A 397 -27.46 6.22 -25.62
C GLY A 397 -25.97 6.04 -25.40
N ARG A 398 -25.31 6.96 -24.67
CA ARG A 398 -23.89 6.87 -24.30
C ARG A 398 -23.66 6.46 -22.86
N VAL A 399 -24.73 6.21 -22.12
CA VAL A 399 -24.67 5.60 -20.77
C VAL A 399 -25.23 4.18 -20.89
N ALA A 400 -24.40 3.19 -20.65
CA ALA A 400 -24.78 1.78 -20.81
C ALA A 400 -24.58 1.03 -19.49
N VAL A 401 -25.60 0.26 -19.08
CA VAL A 401 -25.48 -0.70 -17.98
C VAL A 401 -24.88 -1.98 -18.56
N GLY A 402 -23.69 -2.38 -18.07
CA GLY A 402 -22.89 -3.45 -18.66
C GLY A 402 -22.98 -4.77 -17.91
N GLY A 403 -23.16 -5.87 -18.65
CA GLY A 403 -23.07 -7.25 -18.18
C GLY A 403 -22.16 -8.05 -19.11
N GLN A 404 -22.46 -9.35 -19.22
CA GLN A 404 -21.68 -10.25 -20.08
C GLN A 404 -21.59 -9.81 -21.55
N GLU A 405 -22.56 -9.04 -22.05
CA GLU A 405 -22.62 -8.55 -23.44
C GLU A 405 -21.50 -7.55 -23.74
N PHE A 406 -20.96 -6.88 -22.73
CA PHE A 406 -19.86 -5.93 -22.88
C PHE A 406 -18.50 -6.54 -22.52
N MET A 407 -18.47 -7.74 -21.89
CA MET A 407 -17.22 -8.39 -21.55
C MET A 407 -16.48 -8.84 -22.82
N LYS A 408 -15.25 -8.39 -22.97
CA LYS A 408 -14.38 -8.74 -24.11
C LYS A 408 -13.49 -9.93 -23.74
N ASN A 409 -13.28 -10.81 -24.71
CA ASN A 409 -12.44 -12.00 -24.57
C ASN A 409 -12.83 -12.89 -23.36
N VAL A 410 -14.13 -12.95 -23.04
CA VAL A 410 -14.70 -13.78 -21.98
C VAL A 410 -15.77 -14.70 -22.56
N ASP A 411 -15.63 -16.00 -22.32
CA ASP A 411 -16.62 -17.02 -22.66
C ASP A 411 -17.31 -17.50 -21.37
N VAL A 412 -18.55 -17.09 -21.18
CA VAL A 412 -19.36 -17.47 -20.00
C VAL A 412 -20.15 -18.77 -20.23
N GLY A 413 -20.05 -19.36 -21.42
CA GLY A 413 -20.81 -20.54 -21.82
C GLY A 413 -22.32 -20.25 -21.89
N ASN A 414 -23.09 -21.10 -21.21
CA ASN A 414 -24.57 -20.97 -21.17
C ASN A 414 -25.08 -20.18 -19.96
N ARG A 415 -24.20 -19.47 -19.24
CA ARG A 415 -24.58 -18.66 -18.09
C ARG A 415 -25.13 -17.33 -18.53
N LYS A 416 -25.97 -16.73 -17.68
CA LYS A 416 -26.35 -15.33 -17.81
C LYS A 416 -25.70 -14.61 -16.62
N LEU A 417 -24.72 -13.79 -16.92
CA LEU A 417 -24.00 -13.02 -15.92
C LEU A 417 -24.40 -11.53 -16.09
N GLY A 418 -24.98 -10.97 -15.05
CA GLY A 418 -25.36 -9.57 -15.00
C GLY A 418 -24.17 -8.64 -14.71
N PRO A 419 -24.44 -7.33 -14.55
CA PRO A 419 -23.43 -6.33 -14.23
C PRO A 419 -22.64 -6.63 -12.95
N GLU A 420 -23.24 -7.33 -12.00
CA GLU A 420 -22.63 -7.70 -10.71
C GLU A 420 -21.50 -8.75 -10.81
N TYR A 421 -21.37 -9.39 -11.99
CA TYR A 421 -20.29 -10.36 -12.24
C TYR A 421 -19.10 -9.77 -13.00
N VAL A 422 -19.18 -8.51 -13.44
CA VAL A 422 -18.11 -7.91 -14.25
C VAL A 422 -16.81 -7.83 -13.45
N THR A 423 -16.85 -7.26 -12.25
CA THR A 423 -15.67 -7.13 -11.39
C THR A 423 -15.11 -8.48 -10.95
N PRO A 424 -15.90 -9.47 -10.48
CA PRO A 424 -15.40 -10.80 -10.18
C PRO A 424 -14.73 -11.51 -11.36
N VAL A 425 -15.29 -11.39 -12.56
CA VAL A 425 -14.68 -11.94 -13.79
C VAL A 425 -13.42 -11.16 -14.14
N GLY A 426 -13.44 -9.83 -14.01
CA GLY A 426 -12.29 -8.98 -14.23
C GLY A 426 -11.09 -9.31 -13.31
N ILE A 427 -11.35 -9.65 -12.04
CA ILE A 427 -10.31 -10.12 -11.10
C ILE A 427 -9.66 -11.40 -11.65
N ALA A 428 -10.47 -12.36 -12.12
CA ALA A 428 -9.96 -13.61 -12.66
C ALA A 428 -9.13 -13.40 -13.95
N VAL A 429 -9.59 -12.56 -14.86
CA VAL A 429 -8.87 -12.20 -16.09
C VAL A 429 -7.55 -11.50 -15.76
N THR A 430 -7.58 -10.52 -14.87
CA THR A 430 -6.40 -9.76 -14.44
C THR A 430 -5.34 -10.67 -13.83
N ALA A 431 -5.77 -11.65 -13.02
CA ALA A 431 -4.88 -12.65 -12.43
C ALA A 431 -4.21 -13.56 -13.48
N CYS A 432 -4.90 -13.86 -14.60
CA CYS A 432 -4.34 -14.67 -15.67
C CYS A 432 -3.36 -13.90 -16.57
N THR A 433 -3.56 -12.62 -16.76
CA THR A 433 -2.78 -11.79 -17.69
C THR A 433 -1.50 -11.19 -17.09
N ASN A 434 -1.14 -11.59 -15.86
CA ASN A 434 -0.02 -11.02 -15.08
C ASN A 434 -0.12 -9.48 -14.89
N MET A 435 -1.30 -8.92 -15.02
CA MET A 435 -1.58 -7.52 -14.70
C MET A 435 -1.95 -7.35 -13.21
N ALA A 436 -2.12 -8.45 -12.49
CA ALA A 436 -2.34 -8.45 -11.05
C ALA A 436 -1.00 -8.46 -10.31
N TYR A 437 -0.99 -7.86 -9.13
CA TYR A 437 0.21 -7.81 -8.30
C TYR A 437 0.32 -9.11 -7.51
N ASP A 438 1.45 -9.79 -7.69
CA ASP A 438 1.86 -10.86 -6.80
C ASP A 438 2.50 -10.23 -5.57
N PHE A 439 2.01 -10.57 -4.40
CA PHE A 439 2.65 -10.22 -3.13
C PHE A 439 3.36 -11.44 -2.59
N SER A 440 4.66 -11.30 -2.35
CA SER A 440 5.42 -12.29 -1.61
C SER A 440 5.39 -11.96 -0.12
N THR A 441 4.99 -12.92 0.70
CA THR A 441 5.13 -12.82 2.16
C THR A 441 6.48 -13.38 2.54
N VAL A 442 7.30 -12.59 3.20
CA VAL A 442 8.59 -12.97 3.77
C VAL A 442 8.58 -12.68 5.27
N THR A 443 9.45 -13.32 6.03
CA THR A 443 9.62 -13.02 7.45
C THR A 443 10.86 -12.14 7.60
N LEU A 444 10.72 -10.94 8.16
CA LEU A 444 11.83 -10.02 8.45
C LEU A 444 11.93 -9.81 9.96
N ASN A 445 13.06 -10.22 10.54
CA ASN A 445 13.30 -10.17 12.00
C ASN A 445 12.20 -10.83 12.85
N GLY A 446 11.53 -11.87 12.31
CA GLY A 446 10.46 -12.60 12.98
C GLY A 446 9.05 -12.06 12.72
N GLU A 447 8.91 -10.93 12.05
CA GLU A 447 7.64 -10.35 11.62
C GLU A 447 7.36 -10.68 10.15
N GLN A 448 6.10 -10.95 9.83
CA GLN A 448 5.70 -11.17 8.44
C GLN A 448 5.59 -9.83 7.72
N VAL A 449 6.37 -9.68 6.65
CA VAL A 449 6.35 -8.51 5.78
C VAL A 449 5.85 -8.93 4.40
N ARG A 450 4.87 -8.21 3.88
CA ARG A 450 4.37 -8.38 2.52
C ARG A 450 5.06 -7.39 1.61
N VAL A 451 5.60 -7.89 0.53
CA VAL A 451 6.32 -7.08 -0.45
C VAL A 451 5.80 -7.38 -1.84
N PHE A 452 5.84 -6.38 -2.71
CA PHE A 452 5.60 -6.58 -4.12
C PHE A 452 6.57 -7.61 -4.68
N ASP A 453 6.03 -8.69 -5.25
CA ASP A 453 6.84 -9.67 -5.96
C ASP A 453 7.16 -9.13 -7.36
N THR A 454 8.21 -8.33 -7.42
CA THR A 454 8.92 -8.20 -8.67
C THR A 454 9.79 -9.45 -8.76
N LYS A 455 9.58 -10.35 -9.70
CA LYS A 455 10.27 -11.65 -9.90
C LYS A 455 11.78 -11.69 -9.59
N SER A 456 12.34 -10.63 -9.04
CA SER A 456 13.74 -10.41 -8.72
C SER A 456 14.00 -9.56 -7.48
N LEU A 457 13.05 -9.44 -6.52
CA LEU A 457 13.23 -8.63 -5.32
C LEU A 457 14.51 -9.04 -4.57
N SER A 458 15.37 -8.08 -4.28
CA SER A 458 16.61 -8.28 -3.52
C SER A 458 16.40 -7.93 -2.04
N VAL A 459 17.31 -8.41 -1.20
CA VAL A 459 17.34 -8.04 0.23
C VAL A 459 17.39 -6.52 0.40
N PHE A 460 18.15 -5.80 -0.43
CA PHE A 460 18.26 -4.33 -0.34
C PHE A 460 16.91 -3.65 -0.58
N GLU A 461 16.19 -4.09 -1.61
CA GLU A 461 14.86 -3.55 -1.96
C GLU A 461 13.82 -3.86 -0.88
N LEU A 462 13.84 -5.10 -0.32
CA LEU A 462 13.02 -5.46 0.82
C LEU A 462 13.25 -4.54 2.02
N LEU A 463 14.52 -4.36 2.42
CA LEU A 463 14.87 -3.56 3.58
C LEU A 463 14.50 -2.09 3.39
N GLY A 464 14.64 -1.58 2.16
CA GLY A 464 14.20 -0.23 1.79
C GLY A 464 12.69 -0.06 1.90
N SER A 465 11.91 -1.02 1.41
CA SER A 465 10.43 -1.01 1.52
C SER A 465 9.95 -1.22 2.96
N ALA A 466 10.71 -1.93 3.79
CA ALA A 466 10.43 -2.09 5.22
C ALA A 466 10.88 -0.89 6.08
N GLY A 467 11.28 0.23 5.45
CA GLY A 467 11.58 1.48 6.14
C GLY A 467 12.99 1.59 6.75
N PHE A 468 13.90 0.64 6.47
CA PHE A 468 15.29 0.76 6.94
C PHE A 468 16.04 1.84 6.16
N LYS A 469 16.69 2.76 6.90
CA LYS A 469 17.52 3.80 6.30
C LYS A 469 18.79 3.20 5.69
N THR A 470 19.30 3.81 4.62
CA THR A 470 20.54 3.37 3.97
C THR A 470 21.73 3.30 4.96
N SER A 471 21.77 4.21 5.95
CA SER A 471 22.78 4.20 7.01
C SER A 471 22.70 2.99 7.95
N GLN A 472 21.52 2.40 8.11
CA GLN A 472 21.31 1.19 8.91
C GLN A 472 21.66 -0.08 8.11
N ILE A 473 21.55 -0.01 6.78
CA ILE A 473 21.83 -1.14 5.88
C ILE A 473 23.31 -1.19 5.51
N MET A 474 23.89 -0.03 5.13
CA MET A 474 25.28 0.01 4.62
C MET A 474 26.28 0.50 5.67
N GLY A 475 25.84 1.33 6.62
CA GLY A 475 26.70 2.01 7.58
C GLY A 475 27.63 3.04 6.91
N HIS A 476 28.21 3.90 7.71
CA HIS A 476 29.27 4.83 7.27
C HIS A 476 30.26 5.06 8.40
N SER A 477 31.53 5.23 8.05
CA SER A 477 32.56 5.61 9.01
C SER A 477 32.36 7.04 9.47
N GLY A 478 32.74 7.31 10.71
CA GLY A 478 32.73 8.65 11.27
C GLY A 478 33.63 9.61 10.48
N ALA A 479 33.22 10.86 10.42
CA ALA A 479 33.99 11.90 9.75
C ALA A 479 35.32 12.15 10.48
N GLY A 480 36.40 12.34 9.73
CA GLY A 480 37.69 12.77 10.28
C GLY A 480 37.68 14.27 10.58
N LEU A 481 38.44 14.65 11.62
CA LEU A 481 38.67 16.05 11.99
C LEU A 481 40.03 16.50 11.49
N LYS A 482 40.08 17.49 10.63
CA LYS A 482 41.29 18.12 10.12
C LYS A 482 41.37 19.56 10.64
N PHE A 483 42.49 19.92 11.27
CA PHE A 483 42.75 21.28 11.79
C PHE A 483 44.25 21.58 11.75
N ILE A 484 44.64 22.81 12.03
CA ILE A 484 46.03 23.26 12.11
C ILE A 484 46.34 23.49 13.60
N LEU A 485 47.45 22.95 14.10
CA LEU A 485 47.94 23.16 15.44
C LEU A 485 49.38 23.71 15.37
N ASN A 486 49.57 24.94 15.83
CA ASN A 486 50.86 25.64 15.80
C ASN A 486 51.55 25.59 14.41
N GLY A 487 50.75 25.77 13.33
CA GLY A 487 51.22 25.74 11.95
C GLY A 487 51.31 24.33 11.33
N GLU A 488 51.14 23.27 12.10
CA GLU A 488 51.15 21.90 11.61
C GLU A 488 49.72 21.38 11.35
N THR A 489 49.48 20.75 10.19
CA THR A 489 48.20 20.10 9.94
C THR A 489 48.07 18.82 10.75
N LYS A 490 47.05 18.73 11.56
CA LYS A 490 46.63 17.52 12.29
C LYS A 490 45.40 16.92 11.62
N MET A 491 45.32 15.60 11.59
CA MET A 491 44.17 14.86 11.06
C MET A 491 43.87 13.69 11.98
N LEU A 492 42.72 13.75 12.62
CA LEU A 492 42.16 12.65 13.41
C LEU A 492 41.18 11.88 12.56
N LYS A 493 41.16 10.56 12.65
CA LYS A 493 40.21 9.72 11.95
C LYS A 493 39.01 9.44 12.85
N GLY A 494 37.81 9.50 12.31
CA GLY A 494 36.64 8.93 12.96
C GLY A 494 36.76 7.40 13.07
N THR A 495 35.89 6.78 13.83
CA THR A 495 35.86 5.33 13.97
C THR A 495 35.27 4.66 12.72
N ALA A 496 35.69 3.44 12.42
CA ALA A 496 35.09 2.65 11.37
C ALA A 496 33.68 2.19 11.77
N PHE A 497 32.77 2.09 10.81
CA PHE A 497 31.45 1.51 11.03
C PHE A 497 31.54 -0.01 11.21
N ILE A 498 30.55 -0.59 11.90
CA ILE A 498 30.33 -2.02 11.97
C ILE A 498 29.31 -2.37 10.87
N PRO A 499 29.64 -3.25 9.89
CA PRO A 499 28.71 -3.63 8.84
C PRO A 499 27.46 -4.29 9.36
N ALA A 500 26.33 -4.11 8.64
CA ALA A 500 25.12 -4.88 8.89
C ALA A 500 25.38 -6.37 8.69
N VAL A 501 24.74 -7.21 9.50
CA VAL A 501 24.74 -8.66 9.33
C VAL A 501 23.39 -9.07 8.79
N ILE A 502 23.38 -9.72 7.64
CA ILE A 502 22.17 -10.13 6.93
C ILE A 502 22.22 -11.64 6.75
N THR A 503 21.11 -12.31 7.08
CA THR A 503 20.92 -13.72 6.77
C THR A 503 19.59 -13.93 6.03
N VAL A 504 19.56 -14.92 5.13
CA VAL A 504 18.35 -15.42 4.47
C VAL A 504 18.29 -16.92 4.76
N ASN A 505 17.22 -17.36 5.43
CA ASN A 505 17.04 -18.74 5.90
C ASN A 505 18.26 -19.22 6.70
N ASP A 506 18.70 -18.41 7.67
CA ASP A 506 19.85 -18.63 8.55
C ASP A 506 21.22 -18.75 7.85
N LYS A 507 21.29 -18.37 6.57
CA LYS A 507 22.55 -18.35 5.82
C LYS A 507 22.99 -16.90 5.55
N PRO A 508 24.30 -16.60 5.69
CA PRO A 508 24.80 -15.26 5.33
C PRO A 508 24.40 -14.88 3.90
N ALA A 509 23.90 -13.67 3.75
CA ALA A 509 23.39 -13.16 2.48
C ALA A 509 23.94 -11.77 2.17
N ALA A 510 24.06 -11.44 0.89
CA ALA A 510 24.41 -10.12 0.42
C ALA A 510 23.16 -9.29 0.17
N LEU A 511 23.30 -7.96 0.10
CA LEU A 511 22.22 -7.04 -0.25
C LEU A 511 21.58 -7.34 -1.62
N THR A 512 22.36 -7.89 -2.53
CA THR A 512 21.90 -8.29 -3.88
C THR A 512 21.29 -9.70 -3.93
N THR A 513 21.25 -10.42 -2.81
CA THR A 513 20.63 -11.75 -2.74
C THR A 513 19.16 -11.63 -3.07
N LYS A 514 18.70 -12.46 -4.03
CA LYS A 514 17.29 -12.53 -4.41
C LYS A 514 16.50 -13.31 -3.37
N ILE A 515 15.36 -12.76 -2.97
CA ILE A 515 14.44 -13.35 -2.00
C ILE A 515 13.24 -13.97 -2.70
N LYS A 516 12.63 -14.95 -2.04
CA LYS A 516 11.46 -15.70 -2.52
C LYS A 516 10.38 -15.70 -1.46
N GLN A 517 9.17 -15.98 -1.90
CA GLN A 517 8.05 -16.18 -0.98
C GLN A 517 8.39 -17.20 0.11
N GLY A 518 8.13 -16.83 1.36
CA GLY A 518 8.38 -17.67 2.53
C GLY A 518 9.80 -17.62 3.07
N ASP A 519 10.72 -16.86 2.46
CA ASP A 519 12.06 -16.67 3.01
C ASP A 519 12.02 -15.95 4.35
N SER A 520 12.92 -16.35 5.26
CA SER A 520 13.14 -15.70 6.55
C SER A 520 14.41 -14.87 6.48
N ILE A 521 14.28 -13.56 6.61
CA ILE A 521 15.38 -12.60 6.55
C ILE A 521 15.62 -12.06 7.97
N THR A 522 16.89 -12.07 8.39
CA THR A 522 17.30 -11.42 9.63
C THR A 522 18.29 -10.31 9.30
N LEU A 523 18.03 -9.11 9.78
CA LEU A 523 18.92 -7.97 9.69
C LEU A 523 19.34 -7.54 11.09
N THR A 524 20.65 -7.56 11.37
CA THR A 524 21.25 -6.77 12.43
C THR A 524 21.79 -5.50 11.79
N PRO A 525 21.24 -4.32 12.11
CA PRO A 525 21.61 -3.07 11.45
C PRO A 525 23.10 -2.73 11.62
N ALA A 526 23.66 -2.01 10.65
CA ALA A 526 24.97 -1.43 10.76
C ALA A 526 25.04 -0.41 11.89
N VAL A 527 26.18 -0.36 12.57
CA VAL A 527 26.48 0.70 13.56
C VAL A 527 27.40 1.70 12.90
N ASN A 528 26.95 2.95 12.78
CA ASN A 528 27.77 4.00 12.19
C ASN A 528 28.95 4.33 13.08
N GLY A 529 30.09 4.67 12.48
CA GLY A 529 31.26 5.14 13.18
C GLY A 529 31.04 6.53 13.79
N GLU A 530 31.70 6.80 14.90
CA GLU A 530 31.67 8.11 15.56
C GLU A 530 32.64 9.08 14.89
N ASN A 531 32.23 10.33 14.76
CA ASN A 531 33.09 11.38 14.25
C ASN A 531 34.29 11.61 15.17
N ALA A 532 35.40 12.03 14.61
CA ALA A 532 36.55 12.45 15.40
C ALA A 532 36.25 13.76 16.12
N HIS A 533 36.54 13.80 17.41
CA HIS A 533 36.43 14.97 18.26
C HIS A 533 37.81 15.26 18.90
N ALA A 534 38.12 16.52 19.15
CA ALA A 534 39.29 16.97 19.89
C ALA A 534 38.97 18.25 20.64
N PHE A 535 39.60 18.41 21.79
CA PHE A 535 39.47 19.60 22.60
C PHE A 535 40.83 20.22 22.80
N ILE A 536 40.89 21.50 23.18
CA ILE A 536 42.15 22.18 23.49
C ILE A 536 42.89 21.47 24.61
N ARG A 537 42.21 20.94 25.63
CA ARG A 537 42.80 20.16 26.74
C ARG A 537 43.58 18.91 26.28
N ASP A 538 43.25 18.34 25.10
CA ASP A 538 43.94 17.18 24.56
C ASP A 538 45.37 17.53 24.08
N TYR A 539 45.67 18.83 23.91
CA TYR A 539 46.96 19.39 23.47
C TYR A 539 47.59 20.33 24.49
N ALA A 540 46.81 20.91 25.39
CA ALA A 540 47.25 21.77 26.48
C ALA A 540 46.23 21.74 27.63
N ASP A 541 46.46 20.90 28.62
CA ASP A 541 45.61 20.75 29.82
C ASP A 541 45.85 21.84 30.86
N ASP A 542 47.03 22.49 30.80
CA ASP A 542 47.56 23.48 31.76
C ASP A 542 47.34 24.94 31.29
N ILE A 543 46.29 25.20 30.52
CA ILE A 543 45.91 26.55 30.12
C ILE A 543 45.70 27.43 31.36
N SER A 544 46.44 28.55 31.40
CA SER A 544 46.44 29.49 32.51
C SER A 544 46.47 30.94 32.03
N ARG A 545 45.89 31.84 32.79
CA ARG A 545 45.87 33.25 32.52
C ARG A 545 46.39 33.96 33.77
N VAL A 546 47.47 34.75 33.59
CA VAL A 546 48.13 35.52 34.63
C VAL A 546 48.13 36.99 34.23
N SER A 547 47.51 37.84 35.01
CA SER A 547 47.47 39.27 34.78
C SER A 547 48.75 39.92 35.34
N VAL A 548 49.47 40.63 34.50
CA VAL A 548 50.71 41.35 34.88
C VAL A 548 50.62 42.79 34.43
N ILE A 549 51.41 43.68 35.03
CA ILE A 549 51.57 45.05 34.61
C ILE A 549 52.93 45.14 33.91
N PHE A 550 52.97 45.44 32.63
CA PHE A 550 54.20 45.57 31.86
C PHE A 550 54.39 47.02 31.40
N CYS A 551 55.44 47.70 31.92
CA CYS A 551 55.73 49.11 31.63
C CYS A 551 54.53 50.03 31.92
N GLY A 552 53.75 49.76 32.96
CA GLY A 552 52.57 50.55 33.36
C GLY A 552 51.27 50.21 32.63
N GLU A 553 51.28 49.28 31.72
CA GLU A 553 50.08 48.79 31.03
C GLU A 553 49.70 47.37 31.47
N ASN A 554 48.38 47.10 31.50
CA ASN A 554 47.89 45.78 31.80
C ASN A 554 48.23 44.80 30.68
N ALA A 555 48.90 43.72 30.97
CA ALA A 555 49.22 42.64 30.05
C ALA A 555 48.79 41.28 30.61
N VAL A 556 48.70 40.29 29.75
CA VAL A 556 48.30 38.93 30.15
C VAL A 556 49.39 37.95 29.79
N ALA A 557 49.98 37.34 30.82
CA ALA A 557 50.89 36.19 30.71
C ALA A 557 50.14 34.88 30.84
N GLY A 558 50.88 33.74 30.82
CA GLY A 558 50.30 32.43 31.01
C GLY A 558 50.34 31.60 29.73
N LYS A 559 49.79 30.40 29.81
CA LYS A 559 49.65 29.51 28.66
C LYS A 559 48.23 29.65 28.08
N ARG A 560 48.09 30.18 26.88
CA ARG A 560 46.81 30.53 26.29
C ARG A 560 46.66 29.85 24.92
N ALA A 561 45.43 29.51 24.61
CA ALA A 561 45.07 28.91 23.34
C ALA A 561 44.18 29.89 22.52
N TYR A 562 44.39 29.89 21.21
CA TYR A 562 43.62 30.67 20.27
C TYR A 562 43.10 29.78 19.19
N ALA A 563 41.81 29.94 18.85
CA ALA A 563 41.20 29.32 17.68
C ALA A 563 40.87 30.42 16.68
N ASN A 564 41.46 30.36 15.51
CA ASN A 564 41.27 31.36 14.43
C ASN A 564 41.54 32.83 14.91
N GLY A 565 42.56 32.97 15.77
CA GLY A 565 42.95 34.27 16.33
C GLY A 565 42.12 34.74 17.56
N LYS A 566 41.10 33.96 17.98
CA LYS A 566 40.30 34.27 19.15
C LYS A 566 40.70 33.39 20.32
N GLU A 567 40.94 33.98 21.52
CA GLU A 567 41.28 33.23 22.72
C GLU A 567 40.15 32.26 23.12
N VAL A 568 40.51 31.04 23.42
CA VAL A 568 39.57 29.93 23.79
C VAL A 568 40.05 29.21 25.04
N GLY A 569 39.10 28.63 25.79
CA GLY A 569 39.37 27.85 27.00
C GLY A 569 39.75 26.40 26.66
N LYS A 570 40.21 25.65 27.70
CA LYS A 570 40.63 24.26 27.59
C LYS A 570 39.53 23.30 27.06
N ASP A 571 38.27 23.64 27.33
CA ASP A 571 37.11 22.82 26.95
C ASP A 571 36.52 23.19 25.57
N TYR A 572 37.23 24.06 24.83
CA TYR A 572 36.83 24.37 23.46
C TYR A 572 36.99 23.13 22.57
N GLU A 573 35.89 22.74 21.92
CA GLU A 573 35.87 21.67 20.91
C GLU A 573 36.37 22.21 19.58
N ILE A 574 37.48 21.65 19.11
CA ILE A 574 38.15 22.05 17.86
C ILE A 574 37.25 21.71 16.69
N GLN A 575 36.97 22.72 15.87
CA GLN A 575 36.14 22.55 14.69
C GLN A 575 36.98 22.19 13.44
N PRO A 576 36.35 21.59 12.39
CA PRO A 576 37.04 21.33 11.14
C PRO A 576 37.66 22.61 10.55
N LEU A 577 38.93 22.53 10.18
CA LEU A 577 39.75 23.62 9.61
C LEU A 577 40.14 24.73 10.58
N ASP A 578 39.90 24.57 11.89
CA ASP A 578 40.41 25.54 12.86
C ASP A 578 41.93 25.68 12.78
N ASN A 579 42.43 26.91 12.93
CA ASN A 579 43.81 27.24 13.17
C ASN A 579 44.01 27.46 14.68
N ILE A 580 44.58 26.48 15.34
CA ILE A 580 44.82 26.48 16.78
C ILE A 580 46.28 26.90 17.05
N GLU A 581 46.44 27.93 17.82
CA GLU A 581 47.75 28.43 18.27
C GLU A 581 47.78 28.36 19.81
N ILE A 582 48.82 27.70 20.36
CA ILE A 582 49.03 27.61 21.78
C ILE A 582 50.29 28.39 22.10
N HIS A 583 50.12 29.49 22.78
CA HIS A 583 51.20 30.38 23.22
C HIS A 583 51.50 30.13 24.69
N ASP A 584 52.75 29.83 25.02
CA ASP A 584 53.19 29.62 26.37
C ASP A 584 54.11 30.79 26.81
N ALA A 585 53.53 31.76 27.49
CA ALA A 585 54.20 32.94 28.04
C ALA A 585 54.19 32.90 29.58
N ARG A 586 54.36 31.74 30.17
CA ARG A 586 54.39 31.55 31.65
C ARG A 586 55.68 32.05 32.29
N THR A 587 56.79 32.06 31.55
CA THR A 587 58.05 32.52 32.08
C THR A 587 58.35 33.97 31.61
N LEU A 588 59.16 34.68 32.37
CA LEU A 588 59.57 36.06 32.04
C LEU A 588 60.19 36.13 30.62
N GLY A 589 61.10 35.23 30.29
CA GLY A 589 61.73 35.18 28.96
C GLY A 589 60.72 34.90 27.83
N ALA A 590 59.81 33.94 28.03
CA ALA A 590 58.76 33.66 27.03
C ALA A 590 57.76 34.82 26.88
N PHE A 591 57.40 35.49 27.95
CA PHE A 591 56.57 36.70 27.91
C PHE A 591 57.23 37.84 27.15
N LEU A 592 58.54 38.10 27.43
CA LEU A 592 59.30 39.16 26.73
C LEU A 592 59.48 38.85 25.23
N MET A 593 59.67 37.59 24.84
CA MET A 593 59.69 37.19 23.44
C MET A 593 58.37 37.52 22.71
N GLN A 594 57.25 37.41 23.43
CA GLN A 594 55.92 37.64 22.84
C GLN A 594 55.54 39.16 22.86
N TYR A 595 55.91 39.88 23.90
CA TYR A 595 55.44 41.24 24.12
C TYR A 595 56.56 42.27 24.17
N GLY A 596 57.80 41.89 24.29
CA GLY A 596 58.92 42.75 24.58
C GLY A 596 59.57 43.47 23.36
N GLY A 597 59.21 43.08 22.13
CA GLY A 597 59.82 43.69 20.94
C GLY A 597 61.35 43.61 20.93
N ASP A 598 62.08 44.68 20.56
CA ASP A 598 63.56 44.75 20.48
C ASP A 598 64.28 44.80 21.84
N THR A 599 63.60 44.50 22.94
CA THR A 599 64.13 44.59 24.32
C THR A 599 64.91 43.36 24.76
N GLN A 600 65.30 42.46 23.88
CA GLN A 600 66.02 41.18 24.20
C GLN A 600 67.38 41.37 24.92
N THR A 601 67.91 42.59 25.00
CA THR A 601 69.18 42.90 25.68
C THR A 601 69.02 43.76 26.95
N ALA A 602 67.79 44.09 27.30
CA ALA A 602 67.51 44.97 28.46
C ALA A 602 67.30 44.14 29.73
N THR A 603 67.90 44.56 30.84
CA THR A 603 67.60 43.96 32.15
C THR A 603 66.18 44.31 32.54
N VAL A 604 65.36 43.25 32.84
CA VAL A 604 63.98 43.41 33.26
C VAL A 604 63.85 43.12 34.76
N TYR A 605 63.17 44.01 35.43
CA TYR A 605 62.86 43.91 36.88
C TYR A 605 61.40 43.45 37.01
N VAL A 606 61.18 42.46 37.90
CA VAL A 606 59.85 42.05 38.31
C VAL A 606 59.68 42.50 39.79
N ASN A 607 58.62 43.29 40.03
CA ASN A 607 58.39 43.89 41.37
C ASN A 607 59.60 44.64 41.94
N GLY A 608 60.40 45.26 41.05
CA GLY A 608 61.60 46.02 41.40
C GLY A 608 62.87 45.17 41.64
N GLU A 609 62.83 43.86 41.45
CA GLU A 609 63.95 42.91 41.54
C GLU A 609 64.32 42.33 40.21
N GLU A 610 65.61 42.20 39.90
CA GLU A 610 66.10 41.49 38.73
C GLU A 610 65.75 39.98 38.85
N LYS A 611 65.03 39.44 37.87
CA LYS A 611 64.66 38.00 37.84
C LYS A 611 65.20 37.34 36.57
N PRO A 612 65.59 36.04 36.67
CA PRO A 612 66.07 35.33 35.50
C PRO A 612 64.91 35.08 34.48
N GLU A 613 65.23 34.86 33.22
CA GLU A 613 64.25 34.54 32.20
C GLU A 613 63.38 33.33 32.51
N SER A 614 63.88 32.40 33.36
CA SER A 614 63.14 31.22 33.82
C SER A 614 62.14 31.52 34.94
N TYR A 615 62.08 32.75 35.45
CA TYR A 615 61.11 33.18 36.46
C TYR A 615 59.67 32.95 35.95
N VAL A 616 58.86 32.23 36.74
CA VAL A 616 57.46 32.01 36.42
C VAL A 616 56.63 33.19 36.91
N LEU A 617 55.97 33.86 35.96
CA LEU A 617 55.14 35.03 36.27
C LEU A 617 53.91 34.66 37.13
N CYS A 618 53.63 35.51 38.10
CA CYS A 618 52.51 35.39 39.00
C CYS A 618 51.49 36.53 38.75
N ASP A 619 50.26 36.30 39.19
CA ASP A 619 49.19 37.29 39.08
C ASP A 619 49.53 38.55 39.88
N GLY A 620 49.45 39.72 39.22
CA GLY A 620 49.81 40.97 39.83
C GLY A 620 51.27 41.37 39.70
N ASP A 621 52.16 40.57 39.06
CA ASP A 621 53.56 40.96 38.87
C ASP A 621 53.67 42.25 38.02
N ILE A 622 54.57 43.17 38.46
CA ILE A 622 54.88 44.42 37.81
C ILE A 622 56.25 44.30 37.12
N LEU A 623 56.27 44.38 35.80
CA LEU A 623 57.48 44.25 34.98
C LEU A 623 57.86 45.59 34.38
N GLY A 624 59.15 45.96 34.44
CA GLY A 624 59.68 47.18 33.87
C GLY A 624 61.18 47.10 33.62
N PHE A 625 61.73 48.08 32.90
CA PHE A 625 63.13 48.16 32.54
C PHE A 625 63.97 48.99 33.55
N ASP A 626 63.34 49.73 34.51
CA ASP A 626 63.98 50.52 35.55
C ASP A 626 63.70 49.94 36.95
N LYS A 627 64.72 50.03 37.85
CA LYS A 627 64.64 49.54 39.23
C LYS A 627 63.57 50.28 40.03
N GLY A 628 63.03 51.38 39.56
CA GLY A 628 62.06 52.23 40.23
C GLY A 628 60.60 52.03 39.77
N SER A 629 60.32 51.14 38.85
CA SER A 629 58.98 50.91 38.34
C SER A 629 58.02 50.18 39.25
N SER A 630 58.37 50.01 40.51
CA SER A 630 57.58 49.28 41.55
C SER A 630 56.61 50.16 42.36
N SER A 631 56.44 51.45 42.03
CA SER A 631 55.59 52.32 42.86
C SER A 631 55.02 53.45 42.05
N GLU A 632 53.97 53.20 41.25
CA GLU A 632 52.87 54.10 40.93
C GLU A 632 51.90 53.39 40.04
N ALA A 633 51.09 52.53 40.63
CA ALA A 633 49.81 52.18 39.99
C ALA A 633 48.76 52.40 41.08
N VAL A 634 48.07 53.52 41.02
CA VAL A 634 46.80 53.77 41.70
C VAL A 634 45.68 53.31 40.83
#